data_8368dd91d62c1c9680c9f9dd1fd92b36
#
_entry.id   8368dd91d62c1c9680c9f9dd1fd92b36
#
_cell.length_a   1.000
_cell.length_b   1.000
_cell.length_c   1.000
_cell.angle_alpha   90.00
_cell.angle_beta   90.00
_cell.angle_gamma   90.00
#
_symmetry.space_group_name_H-M   'P 1'
#
loop_
_entity.id
_entity.type
_entity.pdbx_description
1 polymer ?
#
loop_
_entity_poly.entity_id
_entity_poly.type
_entity_poly.pdbx_seq_one_letter_code
_entity_poly.pdbx_strand_id
1 'polypeptide(L)'
;MVARVGDGSAPLSNAATEVFLDEYTPSGLLVQSISLPTSVSGTNRILTASGNAPSELGMTSSANGRYLVLTGYSAASGTPAVASSSSTDITRVIGLIAADGSFDTSTSTGNAFSATNIRAAATADGTSFYSVGGNSGVQYQALGSAMATQLTTAPVSIRSINIANGNLYVSTAAGPYVGLSQVGTGLPGTTGQATTVLPGFPATTAGASPYGFYFADLSAAVPGVDVVYVADDRTTAGGIQKWSLVAGSWVLDGTIAGTASAAVRGLNGTTSGAVVSLVASSSTGLFLLEDTAGYHTAPSLATLPEAIATADANTAFRGLAFAPVAPVPAIASFTPANGPAGTTITLTGADFTGATAVTLNGVAVASFTVVDAATITFAVPAGATAGLITVTTQGGTTTSPSAFTVTVPSPAPAITGLAPATAVAGSGSFTLTVNGTGFVNGAGVLFNGAALTTTLVSPTQLTATVPSSAVATADSYAVTVTNPAPGSGSSTSSTFTVLVPAPTIASFTPATGGAGTGVTITGTDFTGATAVRIGGFTIANYTVVSATTITLVVPAATGSVSGFLTVTTPGGTATSASAFSLVLATLASQALPGLTVFPNPATDYISVELPQGGSATVTLRDLTGRLVLAPVGLAAHQPLRLPAHLAAGVYLLEVRQGSVTAVRRVEKK
;
A
#
# COMPACT_ATOMS: atom_id res chain seq x y z
N MET A 1 4.69 42.07 -13.23
CA MET A 1 4.50 41.77 -14.66
C MET A 1 3.75 42.90 -15.36
N VAL A 2 4.14 43.20 -16.60
CA VAL A 2 3.50 44.20 -17.46
C VAL A 2 3.20 43.63 -18.82
N ALA A 3 2.05 43.94 -19.39
CA ALA A 3 1.73 43.59 -20.76
C ALA A 3 2.45 44.52 -21.73
N ARG A 4 3.25 43.99 -22.63
CA ARG A 4 3.93 44.71 -23.71
C ARG A 4 3.34 44.34 -25.06
N VAL A 5 2.98 45.34 -25.85
CA VAL A 5 2.52 45.16 -27.24
C VAL A 5 3.68 45.43 -28.19
N GLY A 6 3.83 44.53 -29.15
CA GLY A 6 4.86 44.59 -30.18
C GLY A 6 6.15 43.90 -29.82
N ASP A 7 6.82 43.36 -30.82
CA ASP A 7 8.13 42.70 -30.74
C ASP A 7 9.31 43.64 -31.05
N GLY A 8 9.02 44.91 -31.34
CA GLY A 8 10.01 45.92 -31.73
C GLY A 8 10.36 45.95 -33.21
N SER A 9 9.92 44.96 -34.01
CA SER A 9 10.31 44.83 -35.43
C SER A 9 9.66 45.88 -36.36
N ALA A 10 8.46 46.36 -36.01
CA ALA A 10 7.69 47.32 -36.82
C ALA A 10 6.91 48.32 -35.97
N PRO A 11 6.68 49.52 -36.49
CA PRO A 11 5.87 50.54 -35.79
C PRO A 11 4.48 50.02 -35.44
N LEU A 12 4.01 50.33 -34.25
CA LEU A 12 2.67 49.98 -33.78
C LEU A 12 1.58 50.66 -34.63
N SER A 13 0.58 49.88 -35.06
CA SER A 13 -0.55 50.35 -35.85
C SER A 13 -1.88 49.87 -35.25
N ASN A 14 -3.01 50.09 -35.90
CA ASN A 14 -4.29 49.54 -35.47
C ASN A 14 -4.49 48.05 -35.79
N ALA A 15 -3.50 47.37 -36.37
CA ALA A 15 -3.54 45.97 -36.62
C ALA A 15 -3.36 45.15 -35.34
N ALA A 16 -3.81 43.89 -35.38
CA ALA A 16 -3.53 42.88 -34.36
C ALA A 16 -2.02 42.72 -34.22
N THR A 17 -1.51 42.91 -33.04
CA THR A 17 -0.09 42.92 -32.69
C THR A 17 0.15 41.92 -31.55
N GLU A 18 1.28 41.23 -31.59
CA GLU A 18 1.70 40.27 -30.58
C GLU A 18 1.82 40.91 -29.20
N VAL A 19 1.51 40.13 -28.20
CA VAL A 19 1.51 40.56 -26.79
C VAL A 19 2.51 39.69 -26.02
N PHE A 20 3.29 40.32 -25.19
CA PHE A 20 4.25 39.73 -24.27
C PHE A 20 3.92 40.14 -22.84
N LEU A 21 4.21 39.25 -21.90
CA LEU A 21 4.19 39.54 -20.48
C LEU A 21 5.62 39.61 -20.01
N ASP A 22 6.09 40.83 -19.73
CA ASP A 22 7.44 41.06 -19.25
C ASP A 22 7.43 41.14 -17.72
N GLU A 23 8.25 40.34 -17.06
CA GLU A 23 8.46 40.35 -15.62
C GLU A 23 9.69 41.19 -15.28
N TYR A 24 9.51 42.18 -14.45
CA TYR A 24 10.58 43.04 -13.96
C TYR A 24 10.78 42.88 -12.46
N THR A 25 12.05 42.92 -12.00
CA THR A 25 12.35 43.12 -10.59
C THR A 25 11.95 44.52 -10.14
N PRO A 26 11.82 44.82 -8.83
CA PRO A 26 11.66 46.16 -8.32
C PRO A 26 12.76 47.14 -8.73
N SER A 27 13.95 46.66 -9.08
CA SER A 27 15.06 47.48 -9.59
C SER A 27 15.02 47.71 -11.11
N GLY A 28 13.96 47.22 -11.80
CA GLY A 28 13.80 47.40 -13.24
C GLY A 28 14.55 46.41 -14.13
N LEU A 29 15.13 45.33 -13.58
CA LEU A 29 15.76 44.30 -14.37
C LEU A 29 14.68 43.37 -14.94
N LEU A 30 14.70 43.14 -16.26
CA LEU A 30 13.84 42.15 -16.92
C LEU A 30 14.26 40.73 -16.50
N VAL A 31 13.34 40.00 -15.89
CA VAL A 31 13.56 38.61 -15.43
C VAL A 31 13.22 37.62 -16.53
N GLN A 32 12.04 37.79 -17.15
CA GLN A 32 11.56 36.96 -18.25
C GLN A 32 10.55 37.71 -19.12
N SER A 33 10.34 37.18 -20.33
CA SER A 33 9.30 37.64 -21.25
C SER A 33 8.51 36.42 -21.75
N ILE A 34 7.23 36.37 -21.46
CA ILE A 34 6.31 35.30 -21.86
C ILE A 34 5.52 35.75 -23.08
N SER A 35 5.72 35.11 -24.23
CA SER A 35 4.92 35.36 -25.43
C SER A 35 3.52 34.75 -25.27
N LEU A 36 2.47 35.54 -25.49
CA LEU A 36 1.09 35.04 -25.51
C LEU A 36 0.79 34.33 -26.83
N PRO A 37 -0.26 33.47 -26.90
CA PRO A 37 -0.51 32.62 -28.04
C PRO A 37 -0.72 33.41 -29.33
N THR A 38 0.08 33.13 -30.35
CA THR A 38 -0.05 33.65 -31.74
C THR A 38 -0.70 32.63 -32.68
N SER A 39 -0.97 31.43 -32.21
CA SER A 39 -1.67 30.34 -32.90
C SER A 39 -2.65 29.64 -31.98
N VAL A 40 -3.65 28.98 -32.54
CA VAL A 40 -4.60 28.16 -31.78
C VAL A 40 -3.94 26.84 -31.38
N SER A 41 -4.06 26.44 -30.11
CA SER A 41 -3.56 25.17 -29.60
C SER A 41 -4.56 24.54 -28.62
N GLY A 42 -5.17 23.41 -28.98
CA GLY A 42 -6.25 22.81 -28.21
C GLY A 42 -7.43 23.75 -28.07
N THR A 43 -7.81 24.07 -26.84
CA THR A 43 -8.86 25.05 -26.52
C THR A 43 -8.34 26.51 -26.49
N ASN A 44 -7.01 26.68 -26.41
CA ASN A 44 -6.41 28.02 -26.37
C ASN A 44 -6.50 28.73 -27.70
N ARG A 45 -6.94 29.98 -27.64
CA ARG A 45 -7.09 30.88 -28.78
C ARG A 45 -5.87 31.79 -28.92
N ILE A 46 -5.73 32.41 -30.09
CA ILE A 46 -4.80 33.52 -30.30
C ILE A 46 -5.18 34.64 -29.35
N LEU A 47 -4.19 35.33 -28.78
CA LEU A 47 -4.36 36.53 -28.01
C LEU A 47 -3.42 37.63 -28.53
N THR A 48 -3.97 38.56 -29.29
CA THR A 48 -3.31 39.75 -29.80
C THR A 48 -4.04 41.00 -29.32
N ALA A 49 -3.45 42.15 -29.50
CA ALA A 49 -4.05 43.45 -29.18
C ALA A 49 -3.89 44.43 -30.34
N SER A 50 -4.65 45.51 -30.37
CA SER A 50 -4.38 46.63 -31.29
C SER A 50 -3.10 47.33 -30.89
N GLY A 51 -2.13 47.42 -31.80
CA GLY A 51 -0.81 47.99 -31.50
C GLY A 51 -0.90 49.42 -30.96
N ASN A 52 -1.80 50.26 -31.49
CA ASN A 52 -1.90 51.67 -31.14
C ASN A 52 -3.08 52.03 -30.21
N ALA A 53 -3.86 51.06 -29.69
CA ALA A 53 -4.96 51.31 -28.76
C ALA A 53 -4.48 51.32 -27.29
N PRO A 54 -4.27 52.46 -26.67
CA PRO A 54 -3.63 52.54 -25.36
C PRO A 54 -4.52 52.13 -24.18
N SER A 55 -5.81 51.87 -24.43
CA SER A 55 -6.80 51.49 -23.40
C SER A 55 -7.07 50.00 -23.32
N GLU A 56 -6.37 49.19 -24.12
CA GLU A 56 -6.48 47.73 -24.14
C GLU A 56 -5.49 47.07 -23.18
N LEU A 57 -5.65 45.78 -22.99
CA LEU A 57 -4.78 44.95 -22.14
C LEU A 57 -4.70 45.44 -20.68
N GLY A 58 -5.76 46.04 -20.17
CA GLY A 58 -5.87 46.29 -18.72
C GLY A 58 -5.70 44.96 -17.99
N MET A 59 -4.68 44.86 -17.14
CA MET A 59 -4.34 43.65 -16.42
C MET A 59 -4.74 43.77 -14.95
N THR A 60 -5.31 42.74 -14.40
CA THR A 60 -5.68 42.65 -12.98
C THR A 60 -5.13 41.35 -12.36
N SER A 61 -4.86 41.39 -11.07
CA SER A 61 -4.67 40.18 -10.28
C SER A 61 -6.04 39.61 -9.90
N SER A 62 -6.19 38.28 -9.87
CA SER A 62 -7.37 37.67 -9.27
C SER A 62 -7.48 38.03 -7.78
N ALA A 63 -8.70 38.05 -7.22
CA ALA A 63 -8.86 38.40 -5.82
C ALA A 63 -8.16 37.44 -4.85
N ASN A 64 -7.95 36.18 -5.25
CA ASN A 64 -7.17 35.19 -4.49
C ASN A 64 -5.65 35.25 -4.76
N GLY A 65 -5.17 36.17 -5.60
CA GLY A 65 -3.76 36.35 -5.93
C GLY A 65 -3.11 35.26 -6.81
N ARG A 66 -3.86 34.25 -7.25
CA ARG A 66 -3.33 33.08 -7.97
C ARG A 66 -3.13 33.29 -9.46
N TYR A 67 -3.79 34.27 -10.05
CA TYR A 67 -3.83 34.50 -11.49
C TYR A 67 -3.68 35.96 -11.86
N LEU A 68 -3.17 36.20 -13.07
CA LEU A 68 -3.33 37.44 -13.79
C LEU A 68 -4.39 37.27 -14.86
N VAL A 69 -5.13 38.35 -15.12
CA VAL A 69 -6.15 38.40 -16.18
C VAL A 69 -5.93 39.58 -17.06
N LEU A 70 -6.00 39.35 -18.37
CA LEU A 70 -5.96 40.40 -19.38
C LEU A 70 -6.89 40.06 -20.56
N THR A 71 -7.08 40.97 -21.46
CA THR A 71 -8.02 40.81 -22.59
C THR A 71 -7.32 41.06 -23.91
N GLY A 72 -7.86 40.48 -25.00
CA GLY A 72 -7.34 40.70 -26.34
C GLY A 72 -8.30 40.20 -27.42
N TYR A 73 -7.75 39.85 -28.57
CA TYR A 73 -8.48 39.41 -29.77
C TYR A 73 -7.98 38.08 -30.28
N SER A 74 -8.91 37.24 -30.73
CA SER A 74 -8.54 36.01 -31.44
C SER A 74 -8.27 36.31 -32.92
N ALA A 75 -7.18 37.01 -33.16
CA ALA A 75 -6.81 37.45 -34.51
C ALA A 75 -5.32 37.20 -34.78
N ALA A 76 -4.97 36.74 -35.98
CA ALA A 76 -3.57 36.61 -36.36
C ALA A 76 -2.86 37.99 -36.39
N SER A 77 -1.57 38.01 -36.06
CA SER A 77 -0.74 39.22 -36.17
C SER A 77 -0.85 39.84 -37.56
N GLY A 78 -0.95 41.13 -37.66
CA GLY A 78 -1.14 41.89 -38.88
C GLY A 78 -2.59 42.05 -39.35
N THR A 79 -3.60 41.40 -38.71
CA THR A 79 -5.02 41.59 -39.03
C THR A 79 -5.39 43.07 -38.83
N PRO A 80 -5.85 43.83 -39.90
CA PRO A 80 -6.03 45.25 -39.80
C PRO A 80 -7.25 45.63 -38.94
N ALA A 81 -7.18 46.80 -38.32
CA ALA A 81 -8.28 47.44 -37.59
C ALA A 81 -8.99 46.52 -36.58
N VAL A 82 -8.23 45.70 -35.85
CA VAL A 82 -8.74 44.61 -35.00
C VAL A 82 -9.74 45.11 -33.94
N ALA A 83 -9.52 46.29 -33.37
CA ALA A 83 -10.41 46.85 -32.34
C ALA A 83 -11.80 47.24 -32.91
N SER A 84 -11.91 47.62 -34.17
CA SER A 84 -13.16 47.97 -34.83
C SER A 84 -13.82 46.80 -35.58
N SER A 85 -13.30 45.59 -35.46
CA SER A 85 -13.90 44.40 -36.03
C SER A 85 -15.21 44.00 -35.33
N SER A 86 -16.07 43.28 -36.08
CA SER A 86 -17.22 42.60 -35.47
C SER A 86 -16.77 41.56 -34.49
N SER A 87 -17.44 41.43 -33.35
CA SER A 87 -17.13 40.36 -32.37
C SER A 87 -17.51 38.98 -32.84
N THR A 88 -18.38 38.86 -33.86
CA THR A 88 -18.70 37.56 -34.50
C THR A 88 -17.61 37.11 -35.43
N ASP A 89 -16.86 38.01 -36.06
CA ASP A 89 -15.77 37.71 -36.98
C ASP A 89 -14.45 37.49 -36.24
N ILE A 90 -14.16 38.38 -35.29
CA ILE A 90 -12.99 38.34 -34.41
C ILE A 90 -13.46 38.36 -32.97
N THR A 91 -13.50 37.18 -32.34
CA THR A 91 -13.93 37.07 -30.93
C THR A 91 -12.94 37.78 -30.00
N ARG A 92 -13.48 38.40 -28.95
CA ARG A 92 -12.65 38.94 -27.87
C ARG A 92 -12.27 37.81 -26.93
N VAL A 93 -11.04 37.80 -26.45
CA VAL A 93 -10.45 36.75 -25.64
C VAL A 93 -10.10 37.27 -24.27
N ILE A 94 -10.30 36.46 -23.25
CA ILE A 94 -9.78 36.68 -21.89
C ILE A 94 -8.67 35.68 -21.68
N GLY A 95 -7.47 36.16 -21.36
CA GLY A 95 -6.31 35.37 -20.98
C GLY A 95 -6.19 35.27 -19.46
N LEU A 96 -6.04 34.07 -18.94
CA LEU A 96 -5.76 33.74 -17.56
C LEU A 96 -4.35 33.23 -17.47
N ILE A 97 -3.50 33.79 -16.61
CA ILE A 97 -2.09 33.42 -16.45
C ILE A 97 -1.87 32.97 -15.02
N ALA A 98 -1.33 31.78 -14.83
CA ALA A 98 -0.98 31.22 -13.53
C ALA A 98 0.45 31.56 -13.12
N ALA A 99 0.79 31.28 -11.87
CA ALA A 99 2.10 31.57 -11.30
C ALA A 99 3.26 30.81 -11.95
N ASP A 100 3.00 29.64 -12.54
CA ASP A 100 3.98 28.85 -13.30
C ASP A 100 4.22 29.35 -14.72
N GLY A 101 3.58 30.46 -15.12
CA GLY A 101 3.63 31.04 -16.46
C GLY A 101 2.72 30.34 -17.48
N SER A 102 1.97 29.33 -17.08
CA SER A 102 0.95 28.72 -17.92
C SER A 102 -0.20 29.69 -18.17
N PHE A 103 -0.82 29.57 -19.35
CA PHE A 103 -1.94 30.43 -19.72
C PHE A 103 -3.13 29.64 -20.26
N ASP A 104 -4.33 30.17 -19.99
CA ASP A 104 -5.59 29.70 -20.57
C ASP A 104 -6.23 30.87 -21.34
N THR A 105 -6.42 30.71 -22.63
CA THR A 105 -7.10 31.66 -23.51
C THR A 105 -8.35 31.04 -24.15
N SER A 106 -8.91 30.01 -23.53
CA SER A 106 -10.11 29.32 -24.02
C SER A 106 -11.37 30.17 -23.92
N THR A 107 -11.39 31.09 -22.95
CA THR A 107 -12.54 32.00 -22.72
C THR A 107 -12.60 33.12 -23.76
N SER A 108 -13.73 33.24 -24.43
CA SER A 108 -13.92 34.26 -25.46
C SER A 108 -15.35 34.80 -25.46
N THR A 109 -15.57 35.95 -26.05
CA THR A 109 -16.91 36.50 -26.23
C THR A 109 -17.13 36.95 -27.67
N GLY A 110 -18.13 36.36 -28.34
CA GLY A 110 -18.58 36.69 -29.68
C GLY A 110 -19.80 37.58 -29.71
N ASN A 111 -20.41 37.87 -28.55
CA ASN A 111 -21.66 38.65 -28.45
C ASN A 111 -21.50 40.00 -27.74
N ALA A 112 -20.26 40.40 -27.44
CA ALA A 112 -20.01 41.69 -26.77
C ALA A 112 -18.79 42.40 -27.40
N PHE A 113 -18.68 43.72 -27.15
CA PHE A 113 -17.60 44.59 -27.63
C PHE A 113 -17.44 44.60 -29.15
N SER A 114 -18.55 44.43 -29.90
CA SER A 114 -18.53 44.51 -31.37
C SER A 114 -18.24 45.93 -31.83
N ALA A 115 -17.37 46.06 -32.85
CA ALA A 115 -16.90 47.32 -33.41
C ALA A 115 -16.23 48.28 -32.37
N THR A 116 -15.73 47.70 -31.27
CA THR A 116 -15.02 48.45 -30.23
C THR A 116 -14.02 47.54 -29.51
N ASN A 117 -13.16 48.15 -28.70
CA ASN A 117 -12.16 47.45 -27.93
C ASN A 117 -12.74 46.81 -26.66
N ILE A 118 -12.28 45.57 -26.38
CA ILE A 118 -12.28 45.00 -25.04
C ILE A 118 -11.06 45.58 -24.29
N ARG A 119 -11.23 45.99 -23.02
CA ARG A 119 -10.21 46.76 -22.32
C ARG A 119 -9.59 46.06 -21.14
N ALA A 120 -10.39 45.46 -20.26
CA ALA A 120 -9.92 44.81 -19.05
C ALA A 120 -10.87 43.69 -18.64
N ALA A 121 -10.37 42.80 -17.83
CA ALA A 121 -11.16 41.78 -17.14
C ALA A 121 -10.69 41.59 -15.70
N ALA A 122 -11.56 41.03 -14.86
CA ALA A 122 -11.26 40.68 -13.48
C ALA A 122 -11.86 39.28 -13.17
N THR A 123 -11.25 38.57 -12.24
CA THR A 123 -11.73 37.31 -11.72
C THR A 123 -11.50 37.22 -10.21
N ALA A 124 -12.34 36.48 -9.51
CA ALA A 124 -12.08 36.15 -8.11
C ALA A 124 -11.04 35.05 -7.96
N ASP A 125 -11.18 33.97 -8.75
CA ASP A 125 -10.48 32.72 -8.54
C ASP A 125 -10.07 31.96 -9.84
N GLY A 126 -10.32 32.59 -11.02
CA GLY A 126 -10.05 31.99 -12.32
C GLY A 126 -11.19 31.17 -12.90
N THR A 127 -12.28 30.90 -12.17
CA THR A 127 -13.39 30.06 -12.66
C THR A 127 -14.43 30.82 -13.46
N SER A 128 -14.51 32.15 -13.25
CA SER A 128 -15.38 33.06 -13.97
C SER A 128 -14.77 34.45 -14.08
N PHE A 129 -15.24 35.22 -15.06
CA PHE A 129 -14.66 36.51 -15.43
C PHE A 129 -15.72 37.60 -15.57
N TYR A 130 -15.32 38.83 -15.20
CA TYR A 130 -15.99 40.06 -15.51
C TYR A 130 -15.16 40.84 -16.52
N SER A 131 -15.73 41.22 -17.64
CA SER A 131 -15.00 41.97 -18.68
C SER A 131 -15.71 43.25 -19.07
N VAL A 132 -14.91 44.23 -19.49
CA VAL A 132 -15.37 45.61 -19.83
C VAL A 132 -14.68 46.11 -21.09
N GLY A 133 -15.31 47.12 -21.71
CA GLY A 133 -14.78 47.69 -22.94
C GLY A 133 -15.55 48.97 -23.37
N GLY A 134 -15.56 49.23 -24.69
CA GLY A 134 -16.03 50.48 -25.23
C GLY A 134 -17.56 50.66 -25.32
N ASN A 135 -18.36 49.61 -25.38
CA ASN A 135 -19.78 49.74 -25.68
C ASN A 135 -20.75 48.73 -25.07
N SER A 136 -20.31 47.79 -24.27
CA SER A 136 -21.15 46.64 -23.87
C SER A 136 -21.45 46.56 -22.37
N GLY A 137 -21.11 47.61 -21.61
CA GLY A 137 -21.23 47.56 -20.16
C GLY A 137 -20.33 46.50 -19.53
N VAL A 138 -20.76 45.92 -18.42
CA VAL A 138 -20.06 44.81 -17.74
C VAL A 138 -20.60 43.48 -18.23
N GLN A 139 -19.73 42.62 -18.63
CA GLN A 139 -20.03 41.27 -19.09
C GLN A 139 -19.53 40.23 -18.08
N TYR A 140 -20.30 39.15 -17.88
CA TYR A 140 -19.94 38.01 -17.03
C TYR A 140 -19.88 36.71 -17.84
N GLN A 141 -18.90 35.85 -17.60
CA GLN A 141 -18.82 34.54 -18.24
C GLN A 141 -17.97 33.55 -17.45
N ALA A 142 -18.30 32.27 -17.55
CA ALA A 142 -17.50 31.20 -16.96
C ALA A 142 -16.24 30.93 -17.79
N LEU A 143 -15.22 30.30 -17.17
CA LEU A 143 -14.03 29.84 -17.84
C LEU A 143 -14.40 28.91 -19.02
N GLY A 144 -13.76 29.10 -20.18
CA GLY A 144 -14.00 28.33 -21.40
C GLY A 144 -15.29 28.70 -22.16
N SER A 145 -16.12 29.62 -21.65
CA SER A 145 -17.33 30.08 -22.34
C SER A 145 -16.99 30.93 -23.58
N ALA A 146 -17.80 30.78 -24.63
CA ALA A 146 -17.72 31.60 -25.86
C ALA A 146 -18.74 32.73 -25.88
N MET A 147 -19.63 32.84 -24.90
CA MET A 147 -20.72 33.80 -24.82
C MET A 147 -20.73 34.42 -23.44
N ALA A 148 -20.95 35.71 -23.39
CA ALA A 148 -21.04 36.49 -22.16
C ALA A 148 -22.49 36.87 -21.82
N THR A 149 -22.77 37.01 -20.51
CA THR A 149 -24.01 37.57 -19.98
C THR A 149 -23.79 39.03 -19.65
N GLN A 150 -24.57 39.94 -20.24
CA GLN A 150 -24.50 41.35 -19.94
C GLN A 150 -25.13 41.63 -18.57
N LEU A 151 -24.31 42.11 -17.63
CA LEU A 151 -24.77 42.45 -16.29
C LEU A 151 -25.42 43.84 -16.22
N THR A 152 -24.79 44.83 -16.87
CA THR A 152 -25.22 46.23 -16.85
C THR A 152 -25.41 46.77 -18.26
N THR A 153 -26.36 47.70 -18.43
CA THR A 153 -26.58 48.43 -19.67
C THR A 153 -25.96 49.82 -19.64
N ALA A 154 -25.57 50.30 -18.47
CA ALA A 154 -24.90 51.60 -18.26
C ALA A 154 -23.94 51.53 -17.08
N PRO A 155 -22.78 52.22 -17.13
CA PRO A 155 -22.23 52.91 -18.31
C PRO A 155 -21.84 51.90 -19.41
N VAL A 156 -21.92 52.29 -20.65
CA VAL A 156 -21.55 51.41 -21.80
C VAL A 156 -20.04 51.40 -22.06
N SER A 157 -19.37 52.54 -21.84
CA SER A 157 -17.91 52.67 -22.03
C SER A 157 -17.21 52.67 -20.68
N ILE A 158 -16.54 51.56 -20.40
CA ILE A 158 -15.81 51.31 -19.16
C ILE A 158 -14.33 51.12 -19.48
N ARG A 159 -13.44 51.67 -18.63
CA ARG A 159 -11.99 51.67 -18.88
C ARG A 159 -11.23 50.58 -18.14
N SER A 160 -11.59 50.36 -16.86
CA SER A 160 -10.99 49.34 -16.04
C SER A 160 -12.03 48.69 -15.12
N ILE A 161 -11.71 47.52 -14.61
CA ILE A 161 -12.54 46.74 -13.70
C ILE A 161 -11.62 46.06 -12.68
N ASN A 162 -12.07 45.95 -11.44
CA ASN A 162 -11.34 45.19 -10.41
C ASN A 162 -12.31 44.70 -9.35
N ILE A 163 -11.88 43.69 -8.60
CA ILE A 163 -12.58 43.12 -7.44
C ILE A 163 -11.83 43.56 -6.19
N ALA A 164 -12.54 44.16 -5.25
CA ALA A 164 -11.99 44.50 -3.95
C ALA A 164 -13.01 44.21 -2.84
N ASN A 165 -12.54 43.62 -1.73
CA ASN A 165 -13.40 43.26 -0.59
C ASN A 165 -14.70 42.56 -1.00
N GLY A 166 -14.59 41.61 -1.93
CA GLY A 166 -15.71 40.79 -2.43
C GLY A 166 -16.76 41.55 -3.27
N ASN A 167 -16.48 42.76 -3.72
CA ASN A 167 -17.35 43.55 -4.58
C ASN A 167 -16.67 43.92 -5.90
N LEU A 168 -17.49 44.17 -6.91
CA LEU A 168 -17.07 44.50 -8.26
C LEU A 168 -17.11 46.01 -8.50
N TYR A 169 -15.99 46.58 -8.96
CA TYR A 169 -15.84 48.01 -9.22
C TYR A 169 -15.37 48.24 -10.65
N VAL A 170 -15.79 49.38 -11.20
CA VAL A 170 -15.39 49.82 -12.55
C VAL A 170 -14.99 51.30 -12.55
N SER A 171 -14.10 51.66 -13.48
CA SER A 171 -13.76 53.07 -13.76
C SER A 171 -14.29 53.50 -15.12
N THR A 172 -14.79 54.72 -15.22
CA THR A 172 -15.29 55.30 -16.48
C THR A 172 -15.17 56.83 -16.50
N ALA A 173 -14.98 57.39 -17.69
CA ALA A 173 -15.09 58.82 -17.94
C ALA A 173 -16.43 59.20 -18.58
N ALA A 174 -17.40 58.26 -18.69
CA ALA A 174 -18.72 58.51 -19.27
C ALA A 174 -19.68 59.07 -18.23
N GLY A 175 -20.20 60.30 -18.44
CA GLY A 175 -21.26 60.84 -17.58
C GLY A 175 -22.55 60.01 -17.72
N PRO A 176 -23.34 59.88 -16.67
CA PRO A 176 -23.21 60.43 -15.30
C PRO A 176 -22.40 59.51 -14.33
N TYR A 177 -21.48 58.70 -14.81
CA TYR A 177 -20.73 57.67 -14.02
C TYR A 177 -19.23 58.01 -13.90
N VAL A 178 -18.82 59.27 -14.12
CA VAL A 178 -17.39 59.64 -14.09
C VAL A 178 -16.75 59.31 -12.75
N GLY A 179 -15.62 58.62 -12.76
CA GLY A 179 -14.93 58.16 -11.56
C GLY A 179 -15.02 56.65 -11.38
N LEU A 180 -15.21 56.23 -10.14
CA LEU A 180 -15.39 54.81 -9.77
C LEU A 180 -16.83 54.51 -9.41
N SER A 181 -17.30 53.36 -9.84
CA SER A 181 -18.64 52.86 -9.55
C SER A 181 -18.60 51.43 -9.07
N GLN A 182 -19.50 51.06 -8.17
CA GLN A 182 -19.75 49.65 -7.80
C GLN A 182 -20.81 49.05 -8.72
N VAL A 183 -20.67 47.82 -9.09
CA VAL A 183 -21.60 47.05 -9.94
C VAL A 183 -22.32 45.99 -9.11
N GLY A 184 -23.63 46.21 -8.91
CA GLY A 184 -24.45 45.31 -8.08
C GLY A 184 -23.98 45.21 -6.64
N THR A 185 -24.18 44.05 -6.03
CA THR A 185 -23.71 43.73 -4.69
C THR A 185 -22.93 42.42 -4.75
N GLY A 186 -21.77 42.37 -4.11
CA GLY A 186 -20.89 41.19 -4.17
C GLY A 186 -20.34 40.99 -5.58
N LEU A 187 -20.39 39.73 -6.03
CA LEU A 187 -19.92 39.29 -7.35
C LEU A 187 -21.10 38.78 -8.17
N PRO A 188 -21.87 39.66 -8.85
CA PRO A 188 -23.11 39.27 -9.52
C PRO A 188 -22.84 38.43 -10.79
N GLY A 189 -23.69 37.44 -11.06
CA GLY A 189 -23.65 36.61 -12.28
C GLY A 189 -24.88 36.74 -13.17
N THR A 190 -25.83 37.64 -12.84
CA THR A 190 -27.12 37.78 -13.54
C THR A 190 -27.33 39.20 -14.10
N THR A 191 -28.11 39.29 -15.14
CA THR A 191 -28.47 40.55 -15.81
C THR A 191 -29.21 41.54 -14.88
N GLY A 192 -29.26 42.84 -15.28
CA GLY A 192 -30.04 43.86 -14.59
C GLY A 192 -29.36 44.44 -13.35
N GLN A 193 -28.04 44.35 -13.25
CA GLN A 193 -27.31 44.93 -12.15
C GLN A 193 -27.26 46.45 -12.25
N ALA A 194 -27.45 47.12 -11.13
CA ALA A 194 -27.27 48.55 -11.04
C ALA A 194 -25.79 48.92 -10.99
N THR A 195 -25.43 50.04 -11.60
CA THR A 195 -24.12 50.67 -11.42
C THR A 195 -24.28 51.90 -10.59
N THR A 196 -23.62 52.00 -9.44
CA THR A 196 -23.71 53.08 -8.48
C THR A 196 -22.37 53.79 -8.35
N VAL A 197 -22.31 55.06 -8.67
CA VAL A 197 -21.09 55.89 -8.46
C VAL A 197 -20.76 55.90 -6.97
N LEU A 198 -19.50 55.67 -6.63
CA LEU A 198 -19.05 55.77 -5.24
C LEU A 198 -19.29 57.19 -4.70
N PRO A 199 -19.93 57.34 -3.52
CA PRO A 199 -20.24 58.66 -2.96
C PRO A 199 -18.98 59.52 -2.85
N GLY A 200 -19.04 60.78 -3.30
CA GLY A 200 -17.92 61.72 -3.29
C GLY A 200 -17.10 61.74 -4.60
N PHE A 201 -17.17 60.72 -5.44
CA PHE A 201 -16.63 60.81 -6.80
C PHE A 201 -17.50 61.73 -7.66
N PRO A 202 -16.89 62.59 -8.48
CA PRO A 202 -17.64 63.56 -9.28
C PRO A 202 -18.33 62.89 -10.47
N ALA A 203 -19.62 62.56 -10.37
CA ALA A 203 -20.37 61.87 -11.41
C ALA A 203 -20.38 62.59 -12.78
N THR A 204 -20.09 63.90 -12.82
CA THR A 204 -20.22 64.70 -14.01
C THR A 204 -19.07 65.67 -14.30
N THR A 205 -17.90 65.53 -13.65
CA THR A 205 -16.76 66.42 -13.84
C THR A 205 -16.18 66.29 -15.24
N ALA A 206 -16.28 67.29 -16.04
CA ALA A 206 -15.67 67.37 -17.34
C ALA A 206 -14.13 67.18 -17.23
N GLY A 207 -13.58 66.29 -17.99
CA GLY A 207 -12.14 66.09 -18.12
C GLY A 207 -11.49 65.02 -17.22
N ALA A 208 -12.14 64.47 -16.21
CA ALA A 208 -11.58 63.34 -15.48
C ALA A 208 -11.45 62.10 -16.39
N SER A 209 -10.35 61.40 -16.27
CA SER A 209 -10.01 60.26 -17.16
C SER A 209 -9.47 59.06 -16.37
N PRO A 210 -10.29 58.49 -15.48
CA PRO A 210 -9.86 57.37 -14.62
C PRO A 210 -9.66 56.08 -15.40
N TYR A 211 -8.60 55.35 -15.08
CA TYR A 211 -8.24 54.04 -15.60
C TYR A 211 -8.07 52.98 -14.50
N GLY A 212 -6.89 52.38 -14.36
CA GLY A 212 -6.59 51.41 -13.33
C GLY A 212 -6.74 51.99 -11.92
N PHE A 213 -7.14 51.17 -10.99
CA PHE A 213 -7.32 51.57 -9.60
C PHE A 213 -6.99 50.44 -8.63
N TYR A 214 -6.58 50.83 -7.42
CA TYR A 214 -6.23 49.92 -6.34
C TYR A 214 -6.84 50.37 -5.02
N PHE A 215 -7.59 49.49 -4.36
CA PHE A 215 -8.15 49.73 -3.04
C PHE A 215 -7.21 49.22 -1.94
N ALA A 216 -7.05 50.00 -0.88
CA ALA A 216 -6.30 49.68 0.32
C ALA A 216 -7.18 49.80 1.57
N ASP A 217 -6.85 49.08 2.61
CA ASP A 217 -7.40 49.18 3.96
C ASP A 217 -6.28 49.68 4.88
N LEU A 218 -6.32 50.94 5.29
CA LEU A 218 -5.25 51.59 6.05
C LEU A 218 -5.70 52.03 7.45
N SER A 219 -7.00 52.01 7.75
CA SER A 219 -7.54 52.46 9.03
C SER A 219 -8.46 51.43 9.66
N ALA A 220 -8.02 50.77 10.71
CA ALA A 220 -8.87 49.86 11.50
C ALA A 220 -10.16 50.54 12.07
N ALA A 221 -10.26 51.87 12.03
CA ALA A 221 -11.45 52.58 12.46
C ALA A 221 -12.53 52.67 11.38
N VAL A 222 -12.20 52.42 10.12
CA VAL A 222 -13.13 52.40 8.98
C VAL A 222 -13.27 50.98 8.49
N PRO A 223 -14.44 50.35 8.60
CA PRO A 223 -14.57 48.92 8.19
C PRO A 223 -14.37 48.74 6.68
N GLY A 224 -13.50 47.80 6.31
CA GLY A 224 -13.22 47.44 4.92
C GLY A 224 -12.24 48.39 4.23
N VAL A 225 -12.27 48.40 2.89
CA VAL A 225 -11.36 49.27 2.12
C VAL A 225 -11.73 50.76 2.32
N ASP A 226 -10.74 51.52 2.70
CA ASP A 226 -10.92 52.94 3.11
C ASP A 226 -10.04 53.92 2.34
N VAL A 227 -9.14 53.45 1.51
CA VAL A 227 -8.35 54.25 0.59
C VAL A 227 -8.43 53.66 -0.82
N VAL A 228 -8.47 54.49 -1.84
CA VAL A 228 -8.34 54.07 -3.23
C VAL A 228 -7.40 54.98 -4.00
N TYR A 229 -6.50 54.37 -4.74
CA TYR A 229 -5.64 55.02 -5.71
C TYR A 229 -6.22 54.84 -7.10
N VAL A 230 -6.27 55.93 -7.90
CA VAL A 230 -6.87 55.94 -9.23
C VAL A 230 -5.89 56.53 -10.22
N ALA A 231 -5.51 55.79 -11.26
CA ALA A 231 -4.76 56.35 -12.38
C ALA A 231 -5.65 57.26 -13.23
N ASP A 232 -5.19 58.47 -13.53
CA ASP A 232 -5.85 59.48 -14.38
C ASP A 232 -4.89 59.88 -15.50
N ASP A 233 -5.25 59.57 -16.75
CA ASP A 233 -4.35 59.71 -17.89
C ASP A 233 -4.32 61.12 -18.52
N ARG A 234 -4.90 62.11 -17.86
CA ARG A 234 -4.82 63.49 -18.32
C ARG A 234 -3.39 64.01 -18.31
N THR A 235 -3.02 64.75 -19.33
CA THR A 235 -1.70 65.36 -19.44
C THR A 235 -1.56 66.60 -18.53
N THR A 236 -2.67 67.18 -18.10
CA THR A 236 -2.74 68.30 -17.13
C THR A 236 -3.60 67.87 -15.94
N ALA A 237 -3.02 67.89 -14.76
CA ALA A 237 -3.67 67.47 -13.50
C ALA A 237 -4.00 65.96 -13.43
N GLY A 238 -3.38 65.12 -14.30
CA GLY A 238 -3.42 63.67 -14.24
C GLY A 238 -2.28 63.12 -13.41
N GLY A 239 -2.22 61.77 -13.28
CA GLY A 239 -1.27 61.04 -12.44
C GLY A 239 -1.98 59.98 -11.62
N ILE A 240 -1.59 59.79 -10.36
CA ILE A 240 -2.24 58.85 -9.46
C ILE A 240 -2.94 59.61 -8.35
N GLN A 241 -4.26 59.60 -8.35
CA GLN A 241 -5.10 60.25 -7.33
C GLN A 241 -5.24 59.31 -6.12
N LYS A 242 -5.12 59.86 -4.91
CA LYS A 242 -5.45 59.19 -3.66
C LYS A 242 -6.74 59.73 -3.09
N TRP A 243 -7.66 58.85 -2.77
CA TRP A 243 -8.96 59.15 -2.18
C TRP A 243 -9.13 58.33 -0.89
N SER A 244 -9.70 58.93 0.15
CA SER A 244 -10.04 58.26 1.40
C SER A 244 -11.53 58.31 1.68
N LEU A 245 -12.06 57.22 2.26
CA LEU A 245 -13.47 57.09 2.65
C LEU A 245 -13.70 57.78 4.01
N VAL A 246 -14.26 58.98 4.01
CA VAL A 246 -14.49 59.80 5.20
C VAL A 246 -15.99 59.95 5.41
N ALA A 247 -16.51 59.47 6.53
CA ALA A 247 -17.94 59.54 6.88
C ALA A 247 -18.88 59.02 5.75
N GLY A 248 -18.48 57.97 5.04
CA GLY A 248 -19.24 57.34 3.97
C GLY A 248 -19.11 57.99 2.59
N SER A 249 -18.26 59.00 2.43
CA SER A 249 -17.96 59.67 1.15
C SER A 249 -16.47 59.62 0.84
N TRP A 250 -16.12 59.41 -0.41
CA TRP A 250 -14.73 59.43 -0.87
C TRP A 250 -14.27 60.87 -1.05
N VAL A 251 -13.17 61.24 -0.43
CA VAL A 251 -12.57 62.55 -0.44
C VAL A 251 -11.20 62.48 -1.09
N LEU A 252 -10.90 63.36 -2.03
CA LEU A 252 -9.59 63.43 -2.67
C LEU A 252 -8.56 64.00 -1.68
N ASP A 253 -7.58 63.19 -1.29
CA ASP A 253 -6.47 63.63 -0.42
C ASP A 253 -5.37 64.36 -1.19
N GLY A 254 -5.18 63.96 -2.46
CA GLY A 254 -4.15 64.57 -3.31
C GLY A 254 -3.87 63.73 -4.57
N THR A 255 -2.93 64.20 -5.36
CA THR A 255 -2.51 63.55 -6.61
C THR A 255 -0.99 63.50 -6.68
N ILE A 256 -0.45 62.30 -6.93
CA ILE A 256 0.93 62.10 -7.35
C ILE A 256 0.98 62.49 -8.84
N ALA A 257 1.50 63.65 -9.15
CA ALA A 257 1.41 64.21 -10.49
C ALA A 257 2.20 63.35 -11.52
N GLY A 258 1.55 63.06 -12.63
CA GLY A 258 2.21 62.46 -13.80
C GLY A 258 3.12 63.49 -14.50
N THR A 259 4.01 63.01 -15.35
CA THR A 259 4.78 63.86 -16.26
C THR A 259 3.97 64.10 -17.55
N ALA A 260 4.27 65.17 -18.28
CA ALA A 260 3.57 65.48 -19.54
C ALA A 260 3.67 64.37 -20.62
N SER A 261 4.64 63.44 -20.48
CA SER A 261 4.86 62.31 -21.35
C SER A 261 4.35 60.96 -20.77
N ALA A 262 3.86 60.96 -19.52
CA ALA A 262 3.48 59.72 -18.82
C ALA A 262 1.99 59.76 -18.43
N ALA A 263 1.11 59.53 -19.40
CA ALA A 263 -0.31 59.24 -19.15
C ALA A 263 -0.46 57.89 -18.47
N VAL A 264 -0.61 57.90 -17.14
CA VAL A 264 -0.72 56.66 -16.33
C VAL A 264 -2.06 55.99 -16.56
N ARG A 265 -2.05 54.71 -16.94
CA ARG A 265 -3.27 53.92 -17.18
C ARG A 265 -3.30 52.60 -16.40
N GLY A 266 -2.20 51.87 -16.39
CA GLY A 266 -2.08 50.67 -15.54
C GLY A 266 -1.76 51.10 -14.11
N LEU A 267 -2.46 50.50 -13.13
CA LEU A 267 -2.21 50.69 -11.71
C LEU A 267 -2.60 49.44 -10.94
N ASN A 268 -1.72 48.99 -10.10
CA ASN A 268 -1.97 47.96 -9.12
C ASN A 268 -1.18 48.25 -7.84
N GLY A 269 -1.48 47.56 -6.75
CA GLY A 269 -0.80 47.82 -5.47
C GLY A 269 -0.83 46.62 -4.53
N THR A 270 -0.02 46.74 -3.48
CA THR A 270 -0.08 45.90 -2.28
C THR A 270 -0.02 46.76 -1.04
N THR A 271 -0.64 46.32 0.05
CA THR A 271 -0.66 47.02 1.32
C THR A 271 0.06 46.20 2.38
N SER A 272 0.97 46.83 3.13
CA SER A 272 1.64 46.25 4.28
C SER A 272 1.65 47.23 5.45
N GLY A 273 0.76 47.03 6.41
CA GLY A 273 0.52 47.99 7.46
C GLY A 273 0.01 49.32 6.89
N ALA A 274 0.67 50.42 7.19
CA ALA A 274 0.33 51.75 6.69
C ALA A 274 1.00 52.12 5.35
N VAL A 275 1.82 51.25 4.80
CA VAL A 275 2.55 51.46 3.54
C VAL A 275 1.80 50.85 2.38
N VAL A 276 1.60 51.63 1.31
CA VAL A 276 1.04 51.15 0.05
C VAL A 276 2.13 51.19 -1.01
N SER A 277 2.52 50.02 -1.50
CA SER A 277 3.42 49.90 -2.65
C SER A 277 2.57 49.83 -3.92
N LEU A 278 2.75 50.79 -4.82
CA LEU A 278 2.05 50.87 -6.09
C LEU A 278 2.98 50.60 -7.26
N VAL A 279 2.49 49.86 -8.24
CA VAL A 279 3.09 49.74 -9.57
C VAL A 279 2.18 50.42 -10.58
N ALA A 280 2.78 51.25 -11.45
CA ALA A 280 2.04 51.99 -12.45
C ALA A 280 2.70 51.90 -13.82
N SER A 281 1.91 51.96 -14.90
CA SER A 281 2.43 52.01 -16.27
C SER A 281 1.83 53.16 -17.07
N SER A 282 2.70 53.78 -17.89
CA SER A 282 2.31 54.52 -19.08
C SER A 282 2.62 53.69 -20.33
N SER A 283 2.38 54.23 -21.52
CA SER A 283 2.79 53.54 -22.75
C SER A 283 4.31 53.36 -22.90
N THR A 284 5.10 54.18 -22.21
CA THR A 284 6.55 54.25 -22.36
C THR A 284 7.33 53.91 -21.08
N GLY A 285 6.73 53.93 -19.92
CA GLY A 285 7.41 53.75 -18.64
C GLY A 285 6.66 52.87 -17.66
N LEU A 286 7.44 52.18 -16.82
CA LEU A 286 7.00 51.41 -15.69
C LEU A 286 7.52 52.07 -14.40
N PHE A 287 6.64 52.27 -13.43
CA PHE A 287 6.92 53.02 -12.21
C PHE A 287 6.65 52.16 -10.98
N LEU A 288 7.54 52.20 -10.01
CA LEU A 288 7.35 51.63 -8.67
C LEU A 288 7.42 52.78 -7.66
N LEU A 289 6.43 52.89 -6.78
CA LEU A 289 6.36 53.94 -5.78
C LEU A 289 5.74 53.42 -4.47
N GLU A 290 6.10 54.07 -3.38
CA GLU A 290 5.54 53.77 -2.05
C GLU A 290 4.88 55.01 -1.47
N ASP A 291 3.63 54.90 -1.05
CA ASP A 291 2.96 55.88 -0.24
C ASP A 291 2.96 55.44 1.22
N THR A 292 3.63 56.21 2.05
CA THR A 292 3.77 56.00 3.49
C THR A 292 2.88 56.97 4.31
N ALA A 293 2.06 57.80 3.66
CA ALA A 293 1.30 58.86 4.30
C ALA A 293 0.09 58.35 5.13
N GLY A 294 -0.32 57.09 4.94
CA GLY A 294 -1.44 56.51 5.68
C GLY A 294 -2.83 57.00 5.23
N TYR A 295 -3.85 56.72 6.04
CA TYR A 295 -5.24 57.06 5.78
C TYR A 295 -5.49 58.56 5.87
N HIS A 296 -6.33 59.10 4.96
CA HIS A 296 -6.82 60.45 4.89
C HIS A 296 -5.74 61.54 5.04
N THR A 297 -4.64 61.34 4.32
CA THR A 297 -3.50 62.25 4.26
C THR A 297 -3.03 62.33 2.82
N ALA A 298 -2.57 63.47 2.37
CA ALA A 298 -2.01 63.64 1.02
C ALA A 298 -0.89 62.59 0.78
N PRO A 299 -0.76 62.06 -0.46
CA PRO A 299 0.28 61.09 -0.74
C PRO A 299 1.68 61.61 -0.39
N SER A 300 2.54 60.70 0.08
CA SER A 300 3.92 61.02 0.49
C SER A 300 4.80 61.52 -0.68
N LEU A 301 4.40 61.24 -1.91
CA LEU A 301 5.06 61.66 -3.14
C LEU A 301 4.22 62.72 -3.85
N ALA A 302 4.85 63.80 -4.31
CA ALA A 302 4.19 64.87 -5.10
C ALA A 302 4.16 64.56 -6.60
N THR A 303 5.16 63.81 -7.09
CA THR A 303 5.30 63.44 -8.52
C THR A 303 5.71 61.99 -8.66
N LEU A 304 5.43 61.42 -9.83
CA LEU A 304 5.93 60.08 -10.16
C LEU A 304 7.46 60.06 -10.08
N PRO A 305 8.06 58.99 -9.56
CA PRO A 305 9.51 58.75 -9.61
C PRO A 305 9.98 58.52 -11.04
N GLU A 306 11.29 58.37 -11.24
CA GLU A 306 11.83 57.89 -12.52
C GLU A 306 11.30 56.52 -12.84
N ALA A 307 11.12 56.22 -14.14
CA ALA A 307 10.68 54.91 -14.58
C ALA A 307 11.77 53.86 -14.28
N ILE A 308 11.38 52.76 -13.66
CA ILE A 308 12.26 51.64 -13.39
C ILE A 308 12.61 50.86 -14.68
N ALA A 309 11.73 50.91 -15.69
CA ALA A 309 11.96 50.37 -17.02
C ALA A 309 11.23 51.22 -18.07
N THR A 310 11.74 51.25 -19.30
CA THR A 310 11.14 51.92 -20.45
C THR A 310 10.85 50.94 -21.56
N ALA A 311 9.75 51.17 -22.28
CA ALA A 311 9.40 50.37 -23.44
C ALA A 311 10.40 50.66 -24.59
N ASP A 312 10.82 49.57 -25.27
CA ASP A 312 11.68 49.67 -26.43
C ASP A 312 10.97 50.33 -27.63
N ALA A 313 11.75 50.73 -28.62
CA ALA A 313 11.21 51.29 -29.88
C ALA A 313 10.24 50.31 -30.51
N ASN A 314 9.13 50.86 -31.05
CA ASN A 314 8.05 50.07 -31.66
C ASN A 314 7.31 49.12 -30.71
N THR A 315 7.46 49.31 -29.39
CA THR A 315 6.71 48.59 -28.36
C THR A 315 5.97 49.58 -27.45
N ALA A 316 5.02 49.07 -26.68
CA ALA A 316 4.37 49.89 -25.67
C ALA A 316 3.90 49.07 -24.47
N PHE A 317 4.11 49.58 -23.27
CA PHE A 317 3.50 49.00 -22.07
C PHE A 317 2.00 49.33 -21.98
N ARG A 318 1.26 48.39 -21.35
CA ARG A 318 -0.20 48.50 -21.13
C ARG A 318 -0.52 48.24 -19.66
N GLY A 319 -1.45 47.32 -19.38
CA GLY A 319 -1.79 46.90 -18.04
C GLY A 319 -0.66 46.18 -17.32
N LEU A 320 -0.68 46.28 -16.02
CA LEU A 320 0.31 45.60 -15.16
C LEU A 320 -0.34 45.08 -13.87
N ALA A 321 0.30 44.12 -13.28
CA ALA A 321 -0.02 43.61 -11.94
C ALA A 321 1.20 42.93 -11.32
N PHE A 322 1.16 42.71 -10.01
CA PHE A 322 2.17 41.85 -9.38
C PHE A 322 2.09 40.41 -9.93
N ALA A 323 3.23 39.73 -10.00
CA ALA A 323 3.23 38.36 -10.42
C ALA A 323 2.28 37.51 -9.55
N PRO A 324 1.58 36.55 -10.13
CA PRO A 324 0.67 35.73 -9.36
C PRO A 324 1.45 34.86 -8.38
N VAL A 325 0.88 34.64 -7.21
CA VAL A 325 1.51 33.83 -6.16
C VAL A 325 0.96 32.41 -6.26
N ALA A 326 1.87 31.45 -6.41
CA ALA A 326 1.47 30.05 -6.35
C ALA A 326 0.94 29.72 -4.95
N PRO A 327 -0.19 29.01 -4.85
CA PRO A 327 -0.73 28.63 -3.55
C PRO A 327 0.20 27.67 -2.84
N VAL A 328 0.30 27.81 -1.52
CA VAL A 328 1.00 26.82 -0.68
C VAL A 328 0.20 25.52 -0.72
N PRO A 329 0.84 24.38 -1.01
CA PRO A 329 0.12 23.12 -1.02
C PRO A 329 -0.40 22.77 0.38
N ALA A 330 -1.45 21.96 0.46
CA ALA A 330 -2.01 21.50 1.73
C ALA A 330 -2.21 19.99 1.69
N ILE A 331 -1.69 19.25 2.66
CA ILE A 331 -1.94 17.82 2.83
C ILE A 331 -3.07 17.66 3.84
N ALA A 332 -4.22 17.11 3.41
CA ALA A 332 -5.36 16.83 4.28
C ALA A 332 -5.22 15.45 4.94
N SER A 333 -4.81 14.44 4.17
CA SER A 333 -4.66 13.07 4.65
C SER A 333 -3.76 12.23 3.73
N PHE A 334 -3.46 11.02 4.18
CA PHE A 334 -2.78 10.02 3.35
C PHE A 334 -3.24 8.60 3.73
N THR A 335 -3.11 7.68 2.81
CA THR A 335 -3.43 6.25 2.99
C THR A 335 -2.48 5.36 2.20
N PRO A 336 -2.04 4.19 2.77
CA PRO A 336 -2.25 3.72 4.14
C PRO A 336 -1.46 4.54 5.18
N ALA A 337 -1.77 4.38 6.48
CA ALA A 337 -1.08 5.09 7.57
C ALA A 337 0.28 4.46 7.95
N ASN A 338 0.53 3.23 7.49
CA ASN A 338 1.76 2.50 7.75
C ASN A 338 2.07 1.51 6.63
N GLY A 339 3.32 1.08 6.55
CA GLY A 339 3.76 0.07 5.60
C GLY A 339 5.29 -0.01 5.52
N PRO A 340 5.85 -1.08 4.94
CA PRO A 340 7.28 -1.20 4.65
C PRO A 340 7.70 -0.32 3.47
N ALA A 341 9.02 -0.24 3.23
CA ALA A 341 9.57 0.34 1.99
C ALA A 341 8.93 -0.31 0.75
N GLY A 342 8.59 0.51 -0.25
CA GLY A 342 7.86 0.10 -1.45
C GLY A 342 6.33 0.17 -1.32
N THR A 343 5.77 0.40 -0.14
CA THR A 343 4.31 0.62 0.01
C THR A 343 3.90 1.87 -0.76
N THR A 344 2.88 1.78 -1.61
CA THR A 344 2.32 2.95 -2.29
C THR A 344 1.47 3.76 -1.33
N ILE A 345 1.80 5.04 -1.19
CA ILE A 345 1.03 6.04 -0.43
C ILE A 345 0.26 6.91 -1.41
N THR A 346 -0.99 7.16 -1.11
CA THR A 346 -1.83 8.16 -1.77
C THR A 346 -2.02 9.33 -0.81
N LEU A 347 -1.53 10.51 -1.18
CA LEU A 347 -1.80 11.77 -0.49
C LEU A 347 -3.08 12.39 -1.05
N THR A 348 -3.91 12.93 -0.17
CA THR A 348 -5.07 13.75 -0.53
C THR A 348 -4.92 15.13 0.08
N GLY A 349 -5.22 16.17 -0.70
CA GLY A 349 -5.02 17.54 -0.25
C GLY A 349 -5.48 18.59 -1.25
N ALA A 350 -4.70 19.64 -1.41
CA ALA A 350 -4.95 20.71 -2.38
C ALA A 350 -3.64 21.32 -2.89
N ASP A 351 -3.73 21.93 -4.06
CA ASP A 351 -2.66 22.73 -4.68
C ASP A 351 -1.35 21.94 -4.91
N PHE A 352 -1.48 20.67 -5.28
CA PHE A 352 -0.33 19.79 -5.58
C PHE A 352 0.22 19.95 -7.00
N THR A 353 -0.47 20.67 -7.87
CA THR A 353 0.01 20.94 -9.23
C THR A 353 1.39 21.59 -9.20
N GLY A 354 2.32 21.08 -10.02
CA GLY A 354 3.70 21.58 -10.05
C GLY A 354 4.54 21.20 -8.83
N ALA A 355 4.16 20.15 -8.10
CA ALA A 355 5.00 19.63 -7.02
C ALA A 355 6.39 19.24 -7.54
N THR A 356 7.42 19.79 -6.90
CA THR A 356 8.83 19.59 -7.26
C THR A 356 9.54 18.59 -6.36
N ALA A 357 9.04 18.38 -5.15
CA ALA A 357 9.62 17.42 -4.21
C ALA A 357 8.55 16.84 -3.26
N VAL A 358 8.73 15.55 -2.94
CA VAL A 358 8.04 14.84 -1.86
C VAL A 358 9.11 14.20 -0.98
N THR A 359 8.97 14.29 0.34
CA THR A 359 9.87 13.59 1.27
C THR A 359 9.07 12.85 2.34
N LEU A 360 9.65 11.78 2.89
CA LEU A 360 9.16 11.11 4.08
C LEU A 360 10.23 11.18 5.18
N ASN A 361 9.92 11.90 6.26
CA ASN A 361 10.85 12.18 7.35
C ASN A 361 12.23 12.69 6.84
N GLY A 362 12.21 13.60 5.86
CA GLY A 362 13.40 14.18 5.24
C GLY A 362 14.06 13.29 4.16
N VAL A 363 13.67 12.04 4.01
CA VAL A 363 14.19 11.17 2.93
C VAL A 363 13.43 11.47 1.64
N ALA A 364 14.17 11.86 0.60
CA ALA A 364 13.57 12.22 -0.69
C ALA A 364 12.91 11.00 -1.37
N VAL A 365 11.72 11.22 -1.90
CA VAL A 365 11.03 10.28 -2.77
C VAL A 365 11.60 10.42 -4.19
N ALA A 366 12.23 9.39 -4.69
CA ALA A 366 12.92 9.42 -6.00
C ALA A 366 11.96 9.64 -7.18
N SER A 367 10.71 9.16 -7.06
CA SER A 367 9.66 9.37 -8.05
C SER A 367 8.29 9.42 -7.40
N PHE A 368 7.47 10.36 -7.82
CA PHE A 368 6.07 10.48 -7.41
C PHE A 368 5.23 10.91 -8.62
N THR A 369 3.93 10.69 -8.55
CA THR A 369 2.99 11.09 -9.59
C THR A 369 1.99 12.08 -9.00
N VAL A 370 1.93 13.28 -9.57
CA VAL A 370 0.83 14.22 -9.35
C VAL A 370 -0.32 13.76 -10.25
N VAL A 371 -1.35 13.15 -9.64
CA VAL A 371 -2.51 12.64 -10.36
C VAL A 371 -3.40 13.80 -10.79
N ASP A 372 -3.62 14.73 -9.88
CA ASP A 372 -4.36 15.98 -10.06
C ASP A 372 -3.96 17.01 -8.98
N ALA A 373 -4.64 18.16 -8.93
CA ALA A 373 -4.36 19.20 -7.94
C ALA A 373 -4.60 18.79 -6.47
N ALA A 374 -5.30 17.67 -6.25
CA ALA A 374 -5.68 17.19 -4.92
C ALA A 374 -5.04 15.84 -4.56
N THR A 375 -4.32 15.19 -5.48
CA THR A 375 -3.85 13.81 -5.28
C THR A 375 -2.41 13.62 -5.76
N ILE A 376 -1.55 13.10 -4.87
CA ILE A 376 -0.19 12.60 -5.21
C ILE A 376 -0.08 11.14 -4.80
N THR A 377 0.60 10.34 -5.60
CA THR A 377 0.96 8.96 -5.27
C THR A 377 2.47 8.76 -5.34
N PHE A 378 3.02 7.98 -4.40
CA PHE A 378 4.43 7.61 -4.39
C PHE A 378 4.67 6.34 -3.57
N ALA A 379 5.82 5.70 -3.77
CA ALA A 379 6.25 4.55 -2.97
C ALA A 379 7.13 4.98 -1.80
N VAL A 380 6.95 4.36 -0.64
CA VAL A 380 7.82 4.57 0.54
C VAL A 380 9.27 4.30 0.14
N PRO A 381 10.18 5.28 0.27
CA PRO A 381 11.55 5.12 -0.16
C PRO A 381 12.33 4.14 0.71
N ALA A 382 13.32 3.48 0.12
CA ALA A 382 14.23 2.63 0.87
C ALA A 382 15.02 3.47 1.90
N GLY A 383 15.14 2.96 3.12
CA GLY A 383 15.83 3.66 4.21
C GLY A 383 15.01 4.78 4.88
N ALA A 384 13.76 4.99 4.46
CA ALA A 384 12.87 5.91 5.18
C ALA A 384 12.62 5.43 6.59
N THR A 385 12.49 6.38 7.50
CA THR A 385 12.06 6.16 8.90
C THR A 385 10.68 6.76 9.12
N ALA A 386 10.00 6.36 10.18
CA ALA A 386 8.69 6.91 10.53
C ALA A 386 8.78 8.44 10.71
N GLY A 387 7.82 9.17 10.17
CA GLY A 387 7.78 10.62 10.27
C GLY A 387 6.76 11.27 9.36
N LEU A 388 6.82 12.60 9.28
CA LEU A 388 5.91 13.40 8.49
C LEU A 388 6.28 13.32 6.99
N ILE A 389 5.26 13.41 6.16
CA ILE A 389 5.39 13.55 4.70
C ILE A 389 5.40 15.04 4.38
N THR A 390 6.32 15.49 3.53
CA THR A 390 6.33 16.87 3.03
C THR A 390 6.11 16.90 1.53
N VAL A 391 5.40 17.92 1.06
CA VAL A 391 5.24 18.25 -0.36
C VAL A 391 5.72 19.68 -0.58
N THR A 392 6.55 19.88 -1.59
CA THR A 392 7.04 21.20 -2.01
C THR A 392 6.53 21.50 -3.42
N THR A 393 5.92 22.67 -3.57
CA THR A 393 5.55 23.25 -4.86
C THR A 393 6.22 24.62 -5.01
N GLN A 394 5.98 25.32 -6.11
CA GLN A 394 6.41 26.70 -6.26
C GLN A 394 5.83 27.63 -5.17
N GLY A 395 4.64 27.31 -4.64
CA GLY A 395 4.00 28.09 -3.58
C GLY A 395 4.57 27.88 -2.19
N GLY A 396 5.41 26.88 -1.99
CA GLY A 396 6.02 26.57 -0.70
C GLY A 396 6.00 25.10 -0.34
N THR A 397 6.23 24.83 0.93
CA THR A 397 6.29 23.46 1.47
C THR A 397 5.23 23.28 2.55
N THR A 398 4.57 22.13 2.54
CA THR A 398 3.63 21.69 3.58
C THR A 398 4.03 20.35 4.15
N THR A 399 3.53 20.04 5.34
CA THR A 399 3.76 18.76 6.02
C THR A 399 2.42 18.10 6.34
N SER A 400 2.41 16.76 6.36
CA SER A 400 1.22 15.99 6.72
C SER A 400 0.81 16.22 8.17
N PRO A 401 -0.50 16.16 8.50
CA PRO A 401 -1.02 16.35 9.86
C PRO A 401 -0.64 15.22 10.83
N SER A 402 -0.23 14.07 10.31
CA SER A 402 0.21 12.90 11.08
C SER A 402 1.43 12.26 10.46
N ALA A 403 2.16 11.47 11.26
CA ALA A 403 3.32 10.73 10.79
C ALA A 403 2.92 9.40 10.13
N PHE A 404 3.59 9.04 9.05
CA PHE A 404 3.55 7.70 8.48
C PHE A 404 4.43 6.77 9.29
N THR A 405 3.95 5.57 9.61
CA THR A 405 4.74 4.57 10.33
C THR A 405 5.40 3.62 9.34
N VAL A 406 6.74 3.68 9.25
CA VAL A 406 7.49 2.71 8.44
C VAL A 406 7.63 1.42 9.23
N THR A 407 7.13 0.33 8.66
CA THR A 407 7.22 -0.99 9.25
C THR A 407 8.37 -1.78 8.62
N VAL A 408 9.15 -2.46 9.47
CA VAL A 408 10.19 -3.38 8.96
C VAL A 408 9.51 -4.75 8.76
N PRO A 409 9.58 -5.32 7.54
CA PRO A 409 9.06 -6.65 7.32
C PRO A 409 9.71 -7.66 8.28
N SER A 410 8.90 -8.49 8.93
CA SER A 410 9.42 -9.61 9.71
C SER A 410 10.20 -10.56 8.81
N PRO A 411 11.38 -11.06 9.22
CA PRO A 411 12.12 -12.03 8.43
C PRO A 411 11.28 -13.30 8.23
N ALA A 412 11.49 -14.00 7.13
CA ALA A 412 10.86 -15.30 6.92
C ALA A 412 11.39 -16.29 7.98
N PRO A 413 10.49 -16.98 8.72
CA PRO A 413 10.93 -17.97 9.70
C PRO A 413 11.47 -19.22 9.00
N ALA A 414 12.46 -19.87 9.61
CA ALA A 414 12.97 -21.16 9.15
C ALA A 414 13.10 -22.12 10.33
N ILE A 415 12.67 -23.38 10.15
CA ILE A 415 12.82 -24.44 11.15
C ILE A 415 14.11 -25.18 10.87
N THR A 416 14.96 -25.32 11.88
CA THR A 416 16.20 -26.12 11.82
C THR A 416 16.10 -27.44 12.58
N GLY A 417 15.13 -27.58 13.49
CA GLY A 417 14.90 -28.81 14.23
C GLY A 417 13.71 -28.77 15.16
N LEU A 418 13.24 -29.97 15.50
CA LEU A 418 12.14 -30.21 16.45
C LEU A 418 12.65 -31.05 17.63
N ALA A 419 12.21 -30.73 18.84
CA ALA A 419 12.52 -31.50 20.04
C ALA A 419 11.29 -31.60 20.97
N PRO A 420 10.75 -32.82 21.18
CA PRO A 420 11.10 -34.07 20.51
C PRO A 420 10.73 -34.03 19.02
N ALA A 421 11.40 -34.86 18.21
CA ALA A 421 11.07 -35.01 16.78
C ALA A 421 10.03 -36.10 16.54
N THR A 422 9.76 -36.91 17.57
CA THR A 422 8.83 -38.04 17.51
C THR A 422 8.01 -38.16 18.79
N ALA A 423 6.84 -38.78 18.67
CA ALA A 423 6.01 -39.20 19.80
C ALA A 423 5.40 -40.57 19.45
N VAL A 424 4.86 -41.27 20.44
CA VAL A 424 4.12 -42.53 20.21
C VAL A 424 2.63 -42.17 20.10
N ALA A 425 1.90 -42.81 19.19
CA ALA A 425 0.48 -42.63 19.02
C ALA A 425 -0.29 -42.86 20.34
N GLY A 426 -1.20 -41.95 20.66
CA GLY A 426 -1.95 -41.98 21.91
C GLY A 426 -1.20 -41.46 23.14
N SER A 427 0.03 -40.91 22.98
CA SER A 427 0.73 -40.24 24.09
C SER A 427 -0.03 -39.01 24.59
N GLY A 428 0.22 -38.61 25.85
CA GLY A 428 -0.33 -37.41 26.43
C GLY A 428 0.15 -36.14 25.73
N SER A 429 -0.44 -34.99 26.12
CA SER A 429 0.05 -33.69 25.66
C SER A 429 1.49 -33.43 26.10
N PHE A 430 2.27 -32.76 25.25
CA PHE A 430 3.67 -32.43 25.52
C PHE A 430 4.06 -31.06 24.96
N THR A 431 5.20 -30.56 25.39
CA THR A 431 5.79 -29.34 24.84
C THR A 431 6.72 -29.69 23.68
N LEU A 432 6.43 -29.15 22.51
CA LEU A 432 7.30 -29.18 21.34
C LEU A 432 8.19 -27.94 21.34
N THR A 433 9.48 -28.13 21.34
CA THR A 433 10.46 -27.07 21.09
C THR A 433 10.79 -27.04 19.61
N VAL A 434 10.57 -25.89 18.99
CA VAL A 434 10.90 -25.62 17.59
C VAL A 434 12.14 -24.75 17.57
N ASN A 435 13.23 -25.26 17.07
CA ASN A 435 14.47 -24.52 16.85
C ASN A 435 14.51 -24.00 15.42
N GLY A 436 15.04 -22.80 15.22
CA GLY A 436 15.03 -22.18 13.91
C GLY A 436 15.71 -20.83 13.85
N THR A 437 15.30 -20.00 12.89
CA THR A 437 15.76 -18.62 12.75
C THR A 437 14.60 -17.72 12.32
N GLY A 438 14.76 -16.43 12.56
CA GLY A 438 13.78 -15.43 12.11
C GLY A 438 12.48 -15.42 12.90
N PHE A 439 12.40 -15.99 14.09
CA PHE A 439 11.21 -15.96 14.92
C PHE A 439 11.05 -14.58 15.57
N VAL A 440 9.84 -14.05 15.55
CA VAL A 440 9.51 -12.74 16.12
C VAL A 440 8.36 -12.86 17.12
N ASN A 441 8.13 -11.82 17.90
CA ASN A 441 6.99 -11.79 18.80
C ASN A 441 5.67 -11.97 18.03
N GLY A 442 4.81 -12.88 18.53
CA GLY A 442 3.58 -13.26 17.84
C GLY A 442 3.75 -14.36 16.78
N ALA A 443 4.95 -14.94 16.63
CA ALA A 443 5.16 -16.13 15.80
C ALA A 443 4.31 -17.30 16.31
N GLY A 444 3.64 -18.00 15.40
CA GLY A 444 2.77 -19.15 15.67
C GLY A 444 3.30 -20.44 15.07
N VAL A 445 3.25 -21.53 15.86
CA VAL A 445 3.53 -22.89 15.37
C VAL A 445 2.22 -23.54 14.93
N LEU A 446 2.23 -24.13 13.73
CA LEU A 446 1.13 -24.93 13.22
C LEU A 446 1.59 -26.39 13.16
N PHE A 447 0.76 -27.27 13.70
CA PHE A 447 0.94 -28.73 13.63
C PHE A 447 -0.14 -29.30 12.72
N ASN A 448 0.27 -29.85 11.59
CA ASN A 448 -0.63 -30.31 10.52
C ASN A 448 -1.68 -29.25 10.13
N GLY A 449 -1.26 -27.97 10.06
CA GLY A 449 -2.13 -26.84 9.74
C GLY A 449 -2.96 -26.28 10.89
N ALA A 450 -3.02 -26.97 12.05
CA ALA A 450 -3.70 -26.49 13.24
C ALA A 450 -2.76 -25.63 14.10
N ALA A 451 -3.22 -24.45 14.48
CA ALA A 451 -2.45 -23.54 15.32
C ALA A 451 -2.31 -24.09 16.75
N LEU A 452 -1.09 -24.05 17.29
CA LEU A 452 -0.79 -24.43 18.66
C LEU A 452 -0.61 -23.19 19.55
N THR A 453 -0.90 -23.32 20.84
CA THR A 453 -0.50 -22.33 21.83
C THR A 453 1.03 -22.26 21.84
N THR A 454 1.56 -21.10 21.36
CA THR A 454 2.98 -20.90 21.10
C THR A 454 3.55 -19.81 22.01
N THR A 455 4.77 -20.00 22.49
CA THR A 455 5.54 -19.01 23.25
C THR A 455 6.89 -18.78 22.57
N LEU A 456 7.24 -17.50 22.34
CA LEU A 456 8.56 -17.12 21.86
C LEU A 456 9.55 -17.16 23.04
N VAL A 457 10.55 -18.01 22.95
CA VAL A 457 11.66 -18.10 23.93
C VAL A 457 12.81 -17.19 23.49
N SER A 458 13.13 -17.22 22.19
CA SER A 458 14.17 -16.38 21.58
C SER A 458 13.93 -16.27 20.07
N PRO A 459 14.65 -15.39 19.35
CA PRO A 459 14.57 -15.32 17.89
C PRO A 459 14.92 -16.61 17.16
N THR A 460 15.42 -17.62 17.90
CA THR A 460 15.81 -18.93 17.37
C THR A 460 15.07 -20.10 18.00
N GLN A 461 14.14 -19.84 18.93
CA GLN A 461 13.42 -20.90 19.62
C GLN A 461 11.99 -20.51 19.97
N LEU A 462 11.06 -21.39 19.60
CA LEU A 462 9.67 -21.38 20.05
C LEU A 462 9.36 -22.63 20.88
N THR A 463 8.41 -22.51 21.79
CA THR A 463 7.78 -23.66 22.44
C THR A 463 6.30 -23.67 22.12
N ALA A 464 5.74 -24.86 21.87
CA ALA A 464 4.33 -25.01 21.55
C ALA A 464 3.75 -26.25 22.26
N THR A 465 2.52 -26.16 22.74
CA THR A 465 1.85 -27.29 23.37
C THR A 465 1.13 -28.12 22.30
N VAL A 466 1.59 -29.37 22.11
CA VAL A 466 0.93 -30.34 21.23
C VAL A 466 -0.10 -31.12 22.08
N PRO A 467 -1.39 -31.02 21.77
CA PRO A 467 -2.42 -31.76 22.52
C PRO A 467 -2.38 -33.26 22.15
N SER A 468 -2.80 -34.12 23.07
CA SER A 468 -2.86 -35.58 22.84
C SER A 468 -3.69 -35.98 21.62
N SER A 469 -4.73 -35.22 21.31
CA SER A 469 -5.55 -35.44 20.11
C SER A 469 -4.80 -35.26 18.79
N ALA A 470 -3.75 -34.45 18.76
CA ALA A 470 -2.93 -34.22 17.55
C ALA A 470 -1.99 -35.37 17.25
N VAL A 471 -1.72 -36.27 18.24
CA VAL A 471 -0.82 -37.44 18.10
C VAL A 471 -1.56 -38.74 18.38
N ALA A 472 -2.87 -38.78 18.17
CA ALA A 472 -3.68 -39.98 18.39
C ALA A 472 -3.38 -41.09 17.37
N THR A 473 -2.98 -40.75 16.17
CA THR A 473 -2.75 -41.68 15.06
C THR A 473 -1.28 -41.59 14.64
N ALA A 474 -0.69 -42.77 14.39
CA ALA A 474 0.68 -42.85 13.86
C ALA A 474 0.72 -42.40 12.41
N ASP A 475 1.48 -41.35 12.14
CA ASP A 475 1.68 -40.75 10.81
C ASP A 475 2.85 -39.73 10.86
N SER A 476 3.14 -39.11 9.71
CA SER A 476 4.06 -38.00 9.59
C SER A 476 3.29 -36.71 9.46
N TYR A 477 3.48 -35.82 10.41
CA TYR A 477 2.78 -34.52 10.50
C TYR A 477 3.72 -33.37 10.14
N ALA A 478 3.21 -32.42 9.34
CA ALA A 478 3.95 -31.23 8.98
C ALA A 478 3.89 -30.20 10.11
N VAL A 479 5.04 -29.68 10.51
CA VAL A 479 5.16 -28.54 11.45
C VAL A 479 5.67 -27.34 10.68
N THR A 480 4.96 -26.23 10.78
CA THR A 480 5.35 -24.94 10.17
C THR A 480 5.29 -23.83 11.21
N VAL A 481 6.03 -22.75 10.96
CA VAL A 481 6.01 -21.53 11.76
C VAL A 481 5.57 -20.37 10.87
N THR A 482 4.70 -19.51 11.39
CA THR A 482 4.30 -18.28 10.73
C THR A 482 4.65 -17.07 11.60
N ASN A 483 5.26 -16.06 11.00
CA ASN A 483 5.43 -14.76 11.63
C ASN A 483 4.24 -13.86 11.32
N PRO A 484 3.84 -12.94 12.25
CA PRO A 484 2.77 -11.98 12.01
C PRO A 484 3.16 -10.94 10.96
N ALA A 485 2.15 -10.29 10.37
CA ALA A 485 2.34 -9.14 9.49
C ALA A 485 2.99 -7.95 10.28
N PRO A 486 3.72 -7.05 9.59
CA PRO A 486 4.00 -6.99 8.16
C PRO A 486 5.20 -7.87 7.77
N GLY A 487 5.18 -8.37 6.54
CA GLY A 487 6.26 -9.21 6.03
C GLY A 487 6.13 -10.67 6.45
N SER A 488 4.90 -11.15 6.55
CA SER A 488 4.58 -12.53 6.90
C SER A 488 5.22 -13.53 5.95
N GLY A 489 5.67 -14.62 6.50
CA GLY A 489 6.05 -15.80 5.75
C GLY A 489 5.79 -17.02 6.61
N SER A 490 5.52 -18.15 5.96
CA SER A 490 5.54 -19.47 6.60
C SER A 490 6.90 -20.10 6.34
N SER A 491 7.43 -20.78 7.33
CA SER A 491 8.60 -21.64 7.12
C SER A 491 8.28 -22.76 6.13
N THR A 492 9.29 -23.37 5.54
CA THR A 492 9.16 -24.74 5.01
C THR A 492 8.71 -25.67 6.13
N SER A 493 7.98 -26.72 5.77
CA SER A 493 7.54 -27.72 6.74
C SER A 493 8.70 -28.56 7.26
N SER A 494 8.70 -28.81 8.57
CA SER A 494 9.54 -29.83 9.20
C SER A 494 8.67 -31.02 9.59
N THR A 495 9.17 -32.22 9.43
CA THR A 495 8.39 -33.45 9.71
C THR A 495 8.48 -33.82 11.19
N PHE A 496 7.33 -34.03 11.82
CA PHE A 496 7.18 -34.64 13.12
C PHE A 496 6.59 -36.04 12.91
N THR A 497 7.21 -37.11 13.48
CA THR A 497 6.74 -38.47 13.26
C THR A 497 6.05 -39.00 14.51
N VAL A 498 4.81 -39.44 14.36
CA VAL A 498 4.08 -40.19 15.39
C VAL A 498 4.25 -41.68 15.11
N LEU A 499 4.94 -42.34 16.01
CA LEU A 499 5.30 -43.77 15.87
C LEU A 499 4.13 -44.64 16.29
N VAL A 500 4.04 -45.81 15.66
CA VAL A 500 3.12 -46.86 16.13
C VAL A 500 3.56 -47.33 17.52
N PRO A 501 2.66 -47.47 18.49
CA PRO A 501 3.03 -47.96 19.81
C PRO A 501 3.53 -49.40 19.75
N ALA A 502 4.56 -49.71 20.58
CA ALA A 502 5.05 -51.06 20.69
C ALA A 502 4.00 -51.94 21.38
N PRO A 503 3.82 -53.19 20.93
CA PRO A 503 2.89 -54.08 21.60
C PRO A 503 3.36 -54.44 23.01
N THR A 504 2.45 -54.85 23.89
CA THR A 504 2.77 -55.43 25.20
C THR A 504 2.04 -56.76 25.33
N ILE A 505 2.68 -57.72 26.02
CA ILE A 505 2.02 -58.97 26.40
C ILE A 505 1.80 -58.92 27.91
N ALA A 506 0.54 -58.80 28.33
CA ALA A 506 0.18 -58.80 29.73
C ALA A 506 0.09 -60.21 30.30
N SER A 507 -0.50 -61.13 29.56
CA SER A 507 -0.63 -62.53 29.94
C SER A 507 -0.92 -63.43 28.72
N PHE A 508 -0.85 -64.72 28.95
CA PHE A 508 -1.33 -65.71 27.99
C PHE A 508 -1.91 -66.92 28.74
N THR A 509 -2.85 -67.60 28.14
CA THR A 509 -3.50 -68.79 28.73
C THR A 509 -3.89 -69.78 27.64
N PRO A 510 -3.67 -71.12 27.88
CA PRO A 510 -3.03 -71.69 29.05
C PRO A 510 -1.49 -71.54 29.01
N ALA A 511 -0.82 -71.62 30.17
CA ALA A 511 0.63 -71.49 30.29
C ALA A 511 1.37 -72.80 29.83
N THR A 512 0.62 -73.88 29.70
CA THR A 512 1.14 -75.19 29.28
C THR A 512 0.19 -75.89 28.31
N GLY A 513 0.66 -76.60 27.36
CA GLY A 513 -0.18 -77.40 26.43
C GLY A 513 0.61 -78.19 25.43
N GLY A 514 -0.06 -79.14 24.78
CA GLY A 514 0.53 -79.94 23.69
C GLY A 514 0.23 -79.39 22.32
N ALA A 515 0.63 -80.06 21.25
CA ALA A 515 0.23 -79.74 19.90
C ALA A 515 -1.29 -79.68 19.76
N GLY A 516 -1.82 -78.65 19.05
CA GLY A 516 -3.24 -78.36 18.91
C GLY A 516 -3.86 -77.57 20.04
N THR A 517 -3.13 -77.22 21.12
CA THR A 517 -3.62 -76.38 22.20
C THR A 517 -3.83 -74.97 21.67
N GLY A 518 -5.05 -74.42 21.85
CA GLY A 518 -5.33 -73.05 21.61
C GLY A 518 -4.77 -72.17 22.74
N VAL A 519 -3.96 -71.19 22.42
CA VAL A 519 -3.42 -70.21 23.38
C VAL A 519 -3.97 -68.84 23.03
N THR A 520 -4.47 -68.16 24.05
CA THR A 520 -4.91 -66.78 23.96
C THR A 520 -3.87 -65.87 24.61
N ILE A 521 -3.37 -64.89 23.88
CA ILE A 521 -2.48 -63.87 24.37
C ILE A 521 -3.30 -62.61 24.59
N THR A 522 -3.18 -61.99 25.76
CA THR A 522 -3.76 -60.69 26.08
C THR A 522 -2.69 -59.64 26.32
N GLY A 523 -2.94 -58.41 25.85
CA GLY A 523 -1.98 -57.30 25.94
C GLY A 523 -2.52 -56.04 25.31
N THR A 524 -1.64 -55.26 24.70
CA THR A 524 -2.01 -54.03 23.98
C THR A 524 -1.32 -53.98 22.62
N ASP A 525 -1.87 -53.18 21.71
CA ASP A 525 -1.26 -52.76 20.43
C ASP A 525 -0.91 -53.96 19.49
N PHE A 526 -1.74 -54.99 19.49
CA PHE A 526 -1.59 -56.16 18.65
C PHE A 526 -2.04 -55.96 17.20
N THR A 527 -2.70 -54.85 16.90
CA THR A 527 -3.16 -54.56 15.55
C THR A 527 -1.98 -54.55 14.58
N GLY A 528 -2.11 -55.28 13.46
CA GLY A 528 -1.05 -55.35 12.46
C GLY A 528 0.13 -56.28 12.87
N ALA A 529 -0.07 -57.19 13.83
CA ALA A 529 0.97 -58.13 14.19
C ALA A 529 1.43 -58.93 12.97
N THR A 530 2.74 -58.88 12.73
CA THR A 530 3.42 -59.51 11.58
C THR A 530 4.04 -60.83 11.91
N ALA A 531 4.31 -61.09 13.19
CA ALA A 531 4.83 -62.36 13.66
C ALA A 531 4.45 -62.66 15.11
N VAL A 532 4.11 -63.93 15.38
CA VAL A 532 3.98 -64.47 16.73
C VAL A 532 4.91 -65.67 16.84
N ARG A 533 5.66 -65.75 17.96
CA ARG A 533 6.61 -66.84 18.17
C ARG A 533 6.49 -67.42 19.59
N ILE A 534 6.87 -68.69 19.75
CA ILE A 534 7.03 -69.36 21.03
C ILE A 534 8.43 -69.92 21.07
N GLY A 535 9.27 -69.52 22.03
CA GLY A 535 10.66 -70.03 22.15
C GLY A 535 11.48 -69.80 20.90
N GLY A 536 11.20 -68.73 20.10
CA GLY A 536 11.85 -68.50 18.82
C GLY A 536 11.20 -69.21 17.61
N PHE A 537 10.30 -70.15 17.82
CA PHE A 537 9.56 -70.83 16.77
C PHE A 537 8.42 -69.96 16.23
N THR A 538 8.38 -69.72 14.93
CA THR A 538 7.37 -68.92 14.30
C THR A 538 6.03 -69.67 14.21
N ILE A 539 4.97 -69.08 14.72
CA ILE A 539 3.61 -69.63 14.66
C ILE A 539 2.99 -69.13 13.35
N ALA A 540 2.73 -70.05 12.44
CA ALA A 540 2.12 -69.67 11.15
C ALA A 540 0.62 -69.42 11.24
N ASN A 541 -0.08 -70.05 12.18
CA ASN A 541 -1.51 -69.92 12.37
C ASN A 541 -1.82 -69.15 13.68
N TYR A 542 -1.97 -67.84 13.59
CA TYR A 542 -2.48 -67.01 14.65
C TYR A 542 -3.54 -66.07 14.08
N THR A 543 -4.44 -65.60 14.94
CA THR A 543 -5.46 -64.62 14.59
C THR A 543 -5.39 -63.45 15.55
N VAL A 544 -5.25 -62.24 15.01
CA VAL A 544 -5.42 -61.00 15.77
C VAL A 544 -6.93 -60.75 15.91
N VAL A 545 -7.47 -61.08 17.07
CA VAL A 545 -8.90 -60.94 17.38
C VAL A 545 -9.25 -59.48 17.62
N SER A 546 -8.38 -58.76 18.30
CA SER A 546 -8.51 -57.33 18.58
C SER A 546 -7.14 -56.71 18.87
N ALA A 547 -7.11 -55.38 19.10
CA ALA A 547 -5.89 -54.69 19.54
C ALA A 547 -5.30 -55.24 20.85
N THR A 548 -6.09 -56.03 21.61
CA THR A 548 -5.69 -56.55 22.93
C THR A 548 -5.65 -58.07 23.01
N THR A 549 -5.99 -58.77 21.93
CA THR A 549 -6.13 -60.25 21.98
C THR A 549 -5.64 -60.88 20.69
N ILE A 550 -4.72 -61.85 20.84
CA ILE A 550 -4.29 -62.75 19.78
C ILE A 550 -4.60 -64.18 20.22
N THR A 551 -5.11 -64.98 19.32
CA THR A 551 -5.26 -66.44 19.51
C THR A 551 -4.33 -67.16 18.54
N LEU A 552 -3.75 -68.23 19.03
CA LEU A 552 -2.89 -69.12 18.22
C LEU A 552 -3.15 -70.59 18.57
N VAL A 553 -2.74 -71.47 17.69
CA VAL A 553 -2.76 -72.88 17.95
C VAL A 553 -1.31 -73.36 17.97
N VAL A 554 -0.93 -74.07 19.05
CA VAL A 554 0.42 -74.65 19.17
C VAL A 554 0.61 -75.66 18.04
N PRO A 555 1.60 -75.52 17.16
CA PRO A 555 1.77 -76.41 16.01
C PRO A 555 2.27 -77.78 16.41
N ALA A 556 1.92 -78.73 15.60
CA ALA A 556 2.54 -80.11 15.68
C ALA A 556 3.99 -80.03 15.13
N ALA A 557 4.89 -79.54 15.94
CA ALA A 557 6.29 -79.34 15.55
C ALA A 557 7.16 -80.58 15.94
N THR A 558 8.13 -80.85 15.13
CA THR A 558 9.15 -81.96 15.38
C THR A 558 10.24 -81.49 16.35
N GLY A 559 10.10 -80.36 16.97
CA GLY A 559 11.05 -79.80 17.93
C GLY A 559 10.36 -79.17 19.12
N SER A 560 11.11 -78.69 20.12
CA SER A 560 10.59 -78.06 21.34
C SER A 560 9.95 -76.68 21.06
N VAL A 561 8.63 -76.57 21.21
CA VAL A 561 7.88 -75.30 21.12
C VAL A 561 7.67 -74.78 22.54
N SER A 562 8.71 -74.71 23.34
CA SER A 562 8.71 -74.17 24.68
C SER A 562 9.53 -72.88 24.73
N GLY A 563 9.10 -71.87 25.50
CA GLY A 563 9.81 -70.62 25.68
C GLY A 563 8.92 -69.43 25.74
N PHE A 564 9.49 -68.22 25.75
CA PHE A 564 8.73 -66.96 25.81
C PHE A 564 7.94 -66.76 24.51
N LEU A 565 6.74 -66.24 24.68
CA LEU A 565 5.96 -65.76 23.54
C LEU A 565 6.47 -64.40 23.14
N THR A 566 6.56 -64.17 21.83
CA THR A 566 6.84 -62.85 21.27
C THR A 566 5.78 -62.48 20.25
N VAL A 567 5.34 -61.25 20.29
CA VAL A 567 4.46 -60.63 19.29
C VAL A 567 5.21 -59.47 18.66
N THR A 568 5.33 -59.49 17.35
CA THR A 568 5.95 -58.40 16.57
C THR A 568 4.89 -57.65 15.79
N THR A 569 4.83 -56.35 15.95
CA THR A 569 3.99 -55.41 15.18
C THR A 569 4.88 -54.37 14.52
N PRO A 570 4.37 -53.48 13.65
CA PRO A 570 5.14 -52.35 13.12
C PRO A 570 5.74 -51.45 14.22
N GLY A 571 5.15 -51.42 15.42
CA GLY A 571 5.65 -50.62 16.55
C GLY A 571 6.79 -51.28 17.34
N GLY A 572 7.05 -52.53 17.14
CA GLY A 572 8.11 -53.25 17.88
C GLY A 572 7.76 -54.69 18.20
N THR A 573 8.53 -55.29 19.14
CA THR A 573 8.33 -56.68 19.58
C THR A 573 8.16 -56.71 21.08
N ALA A 574 7.07 -57.33 21.54
CA ALA A 574 6.83 -57.64 22.94
C ALA A 574 7.26 -59.10 23.24
N THR A 575 7.73 -59.31 24.46
CA THR A 575 8.06 -60.65 24.98
C THR A 575 7.27 -60.89 26.26
N SER A 576 6.68 -62.08 26.39
CA SER A 576 5.91 -62.45 27.60
C SER A 576 6.81 -62.55 28.84
N ALA A 577 6.24 -62.24 30.01
CA ALA A 577 6.96 -62.33 31.29
C ALA A 577 7.28 -63.77 31.69
N SER A 578 6.50 -64.73 31.22
CA SER A 578 6.70 -66.16 31.50
C SER A 578 6.78 -66.98 30.21
N ALA A 579 7.40 -68.12 30.28
CA ALA A 579 7.53 -69.02 29.17
C ALA A 579 6.32 -69.99 29.05
N PHE A 580 5.91 -70.28 27.83
CA PHE A 580 4.97 -71.33 27.55
C PHE A 580 5.72 -72.66 27.65
N SER A 581 5.16 -73.69 28.34
CA SER A 581 5.74 -75.02 28.47
C SER A 581 4.95 -76.00 27.63
N LEU A 582 5.67 -76.63 26.70
CA LEU A 582 5.11 -77.73 25.92
C LEU A 582 4.92 -78.97 26.79
N VAL A 583 3.72 -79.41 26.92
CA VAL A 583 3.43 -80.74 27.53
C VAL A 583 3.39 -81.77 26.40
N LEU A 584 4.40 -82.66 26.35
CA LEU A 584 4.34 -83.76 25.48
C LEU A 584 3.22 -84.72 25.92
N ALA A 585 2.36 -85.13 25.02
CA ALA A 585 1.38 -86.17 25.33
C ALA A 585 2.14 -87.44 25.80
N THR A 586 1.92 -87.84 27.04
CA THR A 586 2.33 -89.18 27.47
C THR A 586 1.65 -90.18 26.54
N LEU A 587 2.38 -90.87 25.71
CA LEU A 587 1.87 -92.02 25.04
C LEU A 587 1.38 -92.99 26.11
N ALA A 588 0.09 -93.25 26.13
CA ALA A 588 -0.45 -94.28 26.96
C ALA A 588 0.22 -95.61 26.49
N SER A 589 1.27 -96.06 27.21
CA SER A 589 1.90 -97.36 26.93
C SER A 589 0.92 -98.46 27.27
N GLN A 590 0.35 -99.08 26.26
CA GLN A 590 -0.25 -100.37 26.49
C GLN A 590 0.92 -101.31 26.88
N ALA A 591 0.76 -101.95 28.04
CA ALA A 591 1.78 -102.80 28.52
C ALA A 591 2.00 -104.00 27.54
N LEU A 592 3.22 -104.14 27.06
CA LEU A 592 3.65 -105.42 26.50
C LEU A 592 4.17 -106.22 27.69
N PRO A 593 3.33 -107.08 28.30
CA PRO A 593 3.74 -107.79 29.50
C PRO A 593 4.85 -108.76 29.14
N GLY A 594 6.00 -108.66 29.87
CA GLY A 594 7.17 -109.48 29.61
C GLY A 594 8.22 -108.86 28.65
N LEU A 595 7.97 -107.66 28.13
CA LEU A 595 8.98 -106.93 27.37
C LEU A 595 10.15 -106.55 28.30
N THR A 596 11.33 -107.10 28.02
CA THR A 596 12.57 -106.76 28.72
C THR A 596 13.59 -106.15 27.76
N VAL A 597 14.38 -105.22 28.29
CA VAL A 597 15.44 -104.53 27.55
C VAL A 597 16.72 -104.58 28.39
N PHE A 598 17.74 -105.18 27.85
CA PHE A 598 19.00 -105.36 28.56
C PHE A 598 20.21 -105.41 27.60
N PRO A 599 21.42 -105.05 28.00
CA PRO A 599 21.71 -104.48 29.31
C PRO A 599 21.15 -103.09 29.42
N ASN A 600 20.77 -102.68 30.60
CA ASN A 600 20.37 -101.31 30.93
C ASN A 600 20.94 -100.97 32.32
N PRO A 601 21.96 -100.15 32.43
CA PRO A 601 22.55 -99.28 31.41
C PRO A 601 23.28 -100.03 30.28
N ALA A 602 23.15 -99.48 29.07
CA ALA A 602 23.72 -100.03 27.83
C ALA A 602 25.05 -99.33 27.47
N THR A 603 25.98 -100.03 26.77
CA THR A 603 27.15 -99.37 26.16
C THR A 603 26.94 -99.18 24.66
N ASP A 604 27.03 -100.25 23.85
CA ASP A 604 26.97 -100.20 22.39
C ASP A 604 25.73 -100.81 21.78
N TYR A 605 25.03 -101.63 22.54
CA TYR A 605 23.82 -102.31 22.09
C TYR A 605 22.86 -102.59 23.24
N ILE A 606 21.62 -102.82 22.89
CA ILE A 606 20.54 -103.31 23.76
C ILE A 606 19.86 -104.46 23.08
N SER A 607 19.48 -105.50 23.87
CA SER A 607 18.62 -106.59 23.43
C SER A 607 17.18 -106.27 23.89
N VAL A 608 16.23 -106.43 22.99
CA VAL A 608 14.84 -106.29 23.26
C VAL A 608 14.17 -107.65 23.19
N GLU A 609 13.77 -108.18 24.34
CA GLU A 609 13.04 -109.45 24.38
C GLU A 609 11.55 -109.24 24.28
N LEU A 610 10.95 -109.89 23.31
CA LEU A 610 9.52 -109.79 23.04
C LEU A 610 8.80 -111.01 23.63
N PRO A 611 7.79 -110.88 24.45
CA PRO A 611 7.17 -111.94 25.20
C PRO A 611 6.59 -113.10 24.34
N GLN A 612 6.21 -112.78 23.13
CA GLN A 612 5.54 -113.72 22.21
C GLN A 612 6.38 -114.09 20.98
N GLY A 613 7.66 -113.76 21.00
CA GLY A 613 8.49 -113.87 19.83
C GLY A 613 8.05 -112.98 18.68
N GLY A 614 8.60 -113.19 17.50
CA GLY A 614 8.26 -112.40 16.32
C GLY A 614 9.12 -111.15 16.16
N SER A 615 8.67 -110.14 15.40
CA SER A 615 9.41 -108.87 15.16
C SER A 615 8.69 -107.69 15.74
N ALA A 616 9.44 -106.71 16.15
CA ALA A 616 8.92 -105.39 16.60
C ALA A 616 9.68 -104.27 15.92
N THR A 617 9.03 -103.11 15.79
CA THR A 617 9.73 -101.91 15.37
C THR A 617 10.13 -101.16 16.63
N VAL A 618 11.40 -100.77 16.72
CA VAL A 618 11.94 -100.02 17.83
C VAL A 618 12.39 -98.65 17.35
N THR A 619 12.14 -97.64 18.19
CA THR A 619 12.49 -96.24 17.96
C THR A 619 13.10 -95.68 19.24
N LEU A 620 14.22 -94.94 19.14
CA LEU A 620 14.83 -94.30 20.32
C LEU A 620 14.70 -92.83 20.23
N ARG A 621 14.26 -92.23 21.34
CA ARG A 621 14.09 -90.77 21.48
C ARG A 621 14.88 -90.28 22.71
N ASP A 622 15.34 -89.05 22.65
CA ASP A 622 15.83 -88.33 23.85
C ASP A 622 14.68 -87.91 24.76
N LEU A 623 14.98 -87.39 25.94
CA LEU A 623 13.97 -86.94 26.90
C LEU A 623 13.15 -85.69 26.41
N THR A 624 13.60 -85.01 25.35
CA THR A 624 12.86 -83.92 24.71
C THR A 624 11.93 -84.41 23.61
N GLY A 625 11.91 -85.79 23.36
CA GLY A 625 11.09 -86.37 22.33
C GLY A 625 11.73 -86.41 20.93
N ARG A 626 12.96 -85.89 20.78
CA ARG A 626 13.66 -85.85 19.52
C ARG A 626 14.09 -87.27 19.15
N LEU A 627 13.86 -87.63 17.90
CA LEU A 627 14.25 -88.93 17.35
C LEU A 627 15.78 -89.03 17.28
N VAL A 628 16.40 -90.04 17.98
CA VAL A 628 17.83 -90.25 17.99
C VAL A 628 18.20 -91.62 17.28
N LEU A 629 17.22 -92.49 17.11
CA LEU A 629 17.29 -93.63 16.26
C LEU A 629 15.97 -93.81 15.49
N ALA A 630 16.08 -93.84 14.17
CA ALA A 630 14.91 -94.03 13.29
C ALA A 630 14.31 -95.45 13.52
N PRO A 631 13.03 -95.62 13.18
CA PRO A 631 12.39 -96.93 13.34
C PRO A 631 13.20 -98.07 12.70
N VAL A 632 13.58 -99.03 13.51
CA VAL A 632 14.32 -100.21 13.09
C VAL A 632 13.50 -101.46 13.43
N GLY A 633 13.29 -102.35 12.43
CA GLY A 633 12.69 -103.64 12.67
C GLY A 633 13.67 -104.59 13.35
N LEU A 634 13.28 -105.18 14.50
CA LEU A 634 14.05 -106.14 15.25
C LEU A 634 13.31 -107.47 15.29
N ALA A 635 14.00 -108.60 14.96
CA ALA A 635 13.51 -109.91 15.22
C ALA A 635 13.75 -110.29 16.70
N ALA A 636 13.03 -111.31 17.23
CA ALA A 636 13.20 -111.78 18.59
C ALA A 636 14.66 -112.13 18.86
N HIS A 637 15.22 -111.71 20.00
CA HIS A 637 16.62 -111.96 20.45
C HIS A 637 17.71 -111.26 19.61
N GLN A 638 17.34 -110.29 18.70
CA GLN A 638 18.32 -109.57 17.91
C GLN A 638 18.83 -108.36 18.70
N PRO A 639 20.15 -108.15 18.86
CA PRO A 639 20.64 -106.94 19.53
C PRO A 639 20.48 -105.69 18.64
N LEU A 640 19.96 -104.64 19.21
CA LEU A 640 19.89 -103.31 18.61
C LEU A 640 21.19 -102.58 18.89
N ARG A 641 21.95 -102.26 17.87
CA ARG A 641 23.15 -101.44 18.03
C ARG A 641 22.77 -99.99 18.21
N LEU A 642 23.29 -99.39 19.27
CA LEU A 642 23.07 -97.94 19.50
C LEU A 642 24.00 -97.17 18.59
N PRO A 643 23.53 -95.98 18.08
CA PRO A 643 24.39 -95.17 17.25
C PRO A 643 25.69 -94.73 18.00
N ALA A 644 26.83 -94.82 17.32
CA ALA A 644 28.17 -94.57 17.92
C ALA A 644 28.32 -93.14 18.45
N HIS A 645 27.53 -92.20 17.94
CA HIS A 645 27.51 -90.77 18.35
C HIS A 645 26.53 -90.51 19.48
N LEU A 646 25.84 -91.52 19.98
CA LEU A 646 24.85 -91.32 21.05
C LEU A 646 25.56 -90.99 22.36
N ALA A 647 25.33 -89.83 22.92
CA ALA A 647 25.95 -89.40 24.18
C ALA A 647 25.45 -90.24 25.37
N ALA A 648 26.27 -90.33 26.45
CA ALA A 648 25.79 -90.89 27.68
C ALA A 648 24.58 -90.16 28.19
N GLY A 649 23.53 -90.81 28.62
CA GLY A 649 22.29 -90.21 29.06
C GLY A 649 21.10 -91.18 29.05
N VAL A 650 19.93 -90.63 29.40
CA VAL A 650 18.67 -91.35 29.46
C VAL A 650 17.87 -91.11 28.19
N TYR A 651 17.39 -92.26 27.60
CA TYR A 651 16.60 -92.29 26.37
C TYR A 651 15.30 -93.03 26.58
N LEU A 652 14.33 -92.81 25.74
CA LEU A 652 13.06 -93.53 25.70
C LEU A 652 13.03 -94.41 24.46
N LEU A 653 13.04 -95.76 24.73
CA LEU A 653 12.88 -96.76 23.69
C LEU A 653 11.40 -97.09 23.51
N GLU A 654 10.86 -96.70 22.38
CA GLU A 654 9.54 -97.09 21.95
C GLU A 654 9.64 -98.43 21.20
N VAL A 655 8.91 -99.43 21.68
CA VAL A 655 8.83 -100.77 21.07
C VAL A 655 7.41 -100.99 20.60
N ARG A 656 7.22 -101.14 19.30
CA ARG A 656 5.92 -101.38 18.67
C ARG A 656 5.87 -102.84 18.11
N GLN A 657 4.93 -103.59 18.60
CA GLN A 657 4.62 -104.95 18.10
C GLN A 657 3.14 -105.00 17.69
N GLY A 658 2.87 -105.03 16.37
CA GLY A 658 1.53 -104.89 15.83
C GLY A 658 0.92 -103.54 16.15
N SER A 659 -0.26 -103.52 16.78
CA SER A 659 -0.92 -102.31 17.24
C SER A 659 -0.52 -101.84 18.64
N VAL A 660 0.32 -102.63 19.36
CA VAL A 660 0.69 -102.36 20.75
C VAL A 660 2.06 -101.68 20.77
N THR A 661 2.12 -100.63 21.55
CA THR A 661 3.35 -99.85 21.72
C THR A 661 3.66 -99.74 23.22
N ALA A 662 4.92 -100.10 23.57
CA ALA A 662 5.43 -99.98 24.92
C ALA A 662 6.67 -99.06 24.90
N VAL A 663 6.81 -98.26 25.92
CA VAL A 663 7.99 -97.37 26.09
C VAL A 663 8.81 -97.87 27.28
N ARG A 664 10.13 -97.99 27.12
CA ARG A 664 11.09 -98.35 28.16
C ARG A 664 12.17 -97.31 28.27
N ARG A 665 12.54 -97.03 29.49
CA ARG A 665 13.70 -96.15 29.74
C ARG A 665 14.95 -96.95 29.50
N VAL A 666 15.85 -96.39 28.73
CA VAL A 666 17.19 -96.96 28.44
C VAL A 666 18.22 -95.93 28.85
N GLU A 667 19.21 -96.35 29.61
CA GLU A 667 20.34 -95.56 30.00
C GLU A 667 21.58 -95.94 29.17
N LYS A 668 22.19 -95.02 28.49
CA LYS A 668 23.44 -95.14 27.76
C LYS A 668 24.56 -94.63 28.63
N LYS A 669 25.60 -95.53 28.88
CA LYS A 669 26.86 -95.17 29.52
C LYS A 669 27.84 -94.51 28.58
#